data_5fb1b8303417efba8a5432679b2dfa07
#
_entry.id   5fb1b8303417efba8a5432679b2dfa07
#
_cell.length_a   1.000
_cell.length_b   1.000
_cell.length_c   1.000
_cell.angle_alpha   90.00
_cell.angle_beta   90.00
_cell.angle_gamma   90.00
#
_symmetry.space_group_name_H-M   'P 1'
#
loop_
_entity.id
_entity.type
_entity.pdbx_description
1 polymer ?
#
loop_
_entity_poly.entity_id
_entity_poly.type
_entity_poly.pdbx_seq_one_letter_code
_entity_poly.pdbx_strand_id
1 'polypeptide(L)'
;MSRSAPEEAISTSYGNETAEPGGGPLVATKLHVPVLSADRVSRPSLVAKLRDGYRARLILISAPAGAGKTTVLASWRADPAEERAFAWVSLDSRDNDPVRFWSYVLAAVRTVAPDAGAGVDDALRSAGGDVTELALPLLVNALAFVPAPIVLVLDDYHVITSSDVHQSMEFLIDHLPRTVQVALAGRSDPPLRLARLRASADLLEIRAADLRLNTEETTALLNGSLGLGLPPEQVGVLRERTEGWAAGLQLVGLSLRDREDREDYIASFAGDNRQIVDYLVAEVLGRQSPAVQDFLLRTSIAARLTGPLCDALLDRSGSARQLAELERANLFLVPLDERRQWYRYHHLFGDLLAHELSLALPGEVAPLHRRAYKWHLREGLVAEAIAHAIAAGDYHEAAGLIAANWLDFVNRGELATVEAWTRGLPDKAIDPRMCLARAWMLLVLGRPGEVEAEVRAAERGTLPGPLADGSSSVESNAAMVTTSARLMLGDVGAAAQSAATALELEPDPAAPWRPHVTNALGMTAFWAGATEEAEAAFAETVSAGEPTGYHGAVIYALGYLAVISAQRAKLAQAGRRVSMARALANRQALTEHWFTVMVDYAAGDLARASGDLQGARAEVERGLSIARRFGLRLDTAYGLLALSRIALAAGQEAEARELRARARRQLSACPDPGFLRGWARAEDAADPQSVPPADGFDELSERELAVLRLLSSRLSLREIGNELYVSLNTVKTHTRNIYAKLRVGSRQQAVIRARELGLLGQPKTIRQSHAPK
;
A
#
# COMPACT_ATOMS: atom_id res chain seq x y z
N MET A 1 45.06 -31.07 46.21
CA MET A 1 44.70 -29.67 46.25
C MET A 1 44.63 -29.16 44.84
N SER A 2 43.48 -29.26 44.23
CA SER A 2 43.21 -28.77 42.87
C SER A 2 41.98 -27.90 42.95
N ARG A 3 42.10 -26.61 42.59
CA ARG A 3 41.02 -25.63 42.59
C ARG A 3 40.34 -25.70 41.20
N SER A 4 39.11 -26.12 41.19
CA SER A 4 38.19 -25.94 40.07
C SER A 4 37.78 -24.46 39.94
N ALA A 5 37.94 -23.94 38.73
CA ALA A 5 37.36 -22.64 38.31
C ALA A 5 35.87 -22.82 37.99
N PRO A 6 35.04 -21.83 38.23
CA PRO A 6 33.61 -21.88 37.86
C PRO A 6 33.40 -21.60 36.40
N GLU A 7 32.56 -22.43 35.75
CA GLU A 7 31.96 -22.16 34.47
C GLU A 7 31.08 -20.89 34.54
N GLU A 8 31.51 -19.84 33.90
CA GLU A 8 30.65 -18.69 33.60
C GLU A 8 29.63 -19.08 32.55
N ALA A 9 28.40 -19.23 32.99
CA ALA A 9 27.24 -19.29 32.10
C ALA A 9 27.12 -17.95 31.38
N ILE A 10 27.46 -17.93 30.08
CA ILE A 10 27.19 -16.82 29.20
C ILE A 10 25.67 -16.78 28.97
N SER A 11 25.00 -15.99 29.81
CA SER A 11 23.64 -15.52 29.56
C SER A 11 23.69 -14.59 28.37
N THR A 12 23.38 -15.09 27.19
CA THR A 12 23.04 -14.25 26.05
C THR A 12 21.69 -13.58 26.34
N SER A 13 21.75 -12.43 26.98
CA SER A 13 20.63 -11.49 26.94
C SER A 13 20.42 -11.12 25.48
N TYR A 14 19.30 -11.57 24.88
CA TYR A 14 18.76 -10.95 23.71
C TYR A 14 18.49 -9.49 24.06
N GLY A 15 19.35 -8.60 23.61
CA GLY A 15 19.09 -7.18 23.64
C GLY A 15 17.81 -6.96 22.86
N ASN A 16 16.79 -6.54 23.58
CA ASN A 16 15.64 -5.85 23.03
C ASN A 16 16.21 -4.56 22.40
N GLU A 17 16.69 -4.62 21.18
CA GLU A 17 16.79 -3.43 20.36
C GLU A 17 15.36 -2.94 20.21
N THR A 18 15.11 -1.84 20.81
CA THR A 18 13.87 -1.07 20.78
C THR A 18 13.39 -1.02 19.34
N ALA A 19 12.32 -1.79 19.05
CA ALA A 19 11.57 -1.63 17.83
C ALA A 19 11.16 -0.16 17.76
N GLU A 20 11.68 0.57 16.80
CA GLU A 20 11.22 1.92 16.54
C GLU A 20 9.71 1.85 16.26
N PRO A 21 8.90 2.70 16.88
CA PRO A 21 7.45 2.66 16.72
C PRO A 21 7.08 3.03 15.30
N GLY A 22 6.60 2.05 14.49
CA GLY A 22 5.90 2.40 13.26
C GLY A 22 6.11 1.58 12.00
N GLY A 23 6.97 0.56 11.97
CA GLY A 23 7.05 -0.38 10.85
C GLY A 23 6.96 -1.80 11.37
N GLY A 24 6.17 -2.68 10.74
CA GLY A 24 6.29 -4.12 11.01
C GLY A 24 7.72 -4.57 10.68
N PRO A 25 8.24 -5.65 11.33
CA PRO A 25 9.63 -6.05 11.15
C PRO A 25 9.91 -6.35 9.69
N LEU A 26 10.79 -5.56 9.06
CA LEU A 26 11.29 -5.84 7.73
C LEU A 26 12.14 -7.12 7.81
N VAL A 27 11.95 -8.02 6.87
CA VAL A 27 12.74 -9.25 6.80
C VAL A 27 14.14 -8.87 6.30
N ALA A 28 15.10 -8.75 7.21
CA ALA A 28 16.47 -8.29 6.92
C ALA A 28 17.15 -9.09 5.80
N THR A 29 16.82 -10.38 5.64
CA THR A 29 17.39 -11.23 4.58
C THR A 29 17.02 -10.78 3.15
N LYS A 30 16.00 -9.93 2.97
CA LYS A 30 15.71 -9.31 1.66
C LYS A 30 16.70 -8.22 1.28
N LEU A 31 17.39 -7.65 2.26
CA LEU A 31 18.36 -6.57 2.08
C LEU A 31 19.79 -7.11 1.92
N HIS A 32 19.98 -8.41 2.04
CA HIS A 32 21.28 -9.02 1.89
C HIS A 32 21.53 -9.45 0.45
N VAL A 33 22.75 -9.14 -0.03
CA VAL A 33 23.21 -9.65 -1.31
C VAL A 33 23.44 -11.16 -1.17
N PRO A 34 22.94 -11.98 -2.10
CA PRO A 34 23.19 -13.42 -2.07
C PRO A 34 24.69 -13.73 -2.04
N VAL A 35 25.08 -14.62 -1.12
CA VAL A 35 26.47 -15.04 -0.97
C VAL A 35 26.89 -15.82 -2.22
N LEU A 36 27.94 -15.37 -2.88
CA LEU A 36 28.49 -16.05 -4.04
C LEU A 36 29.27 -17.31 -3.62
N SER A 37 29.02 -18.43 -4.29
CA SER A 37 29.86 -19.62 -4.15
C SER A 37 31.31 -19.32 -4.55
N ALA A 38 32.27 -19.91 -3.84
CA ALA A 38 33.68 -19.80 -4.20
C ALA A 38 33.99 -20.39 -5.59
N ASP A 39 33.20 -21.38 -6.02
CA ASP A 39 33.37 -22.11 -7.29
C ASP A 39 32.55 -21.48 -8.44
N ARG A 40 32.16 -20.20 -8.33
CA ARG A 40 31.39 -19.54 -9.39
C ARG A 40 32.17 -19.32 -10.66
N VAL A 41 31.48 -19.36 -11.80
CA VAL A 41 32.04 -18.96 -13.09
C VAL A 41 32.28 -17.44 -13.10
N SER A 42 33.52 -17.05 -13.36
CA SER A 42 33.87 -15.62 -13.52
C SER A 42 33.38 -15.10 -14.85
N ARG A 43 32.77 -13.91 -14.85
CA ARG A 43 32.24 -13.23 -16.06
C ARG A 43 32.76 -11.80 -16.18
N PRO A 44 34.09 -11.61 -16.34
CA PRO A 44 34.71 -10.30 -16.24
C PRO A 44 34.22 -9.31 -17.30
N SER A 45 33.94 -9.76 -18.52
CA SER A 45 33.42 -8.92 -19.60
C SER A 45 32.04 -8.33 -19.30
N LEU A 46 31.16 -9.16 -18.67
CA LEU A 46 29.83 -8.74 -18.31
C LEU A 46 29.81 -7.82 -17.10
N VAL A 47 30.68 -8.09 -16.12
CA VAL A 47 30.89 -7.23 -14.96
C VAL A 47 31.46 -5.87 -15.40
N ALA A 48 32.44 -5.86 -16.31
CA ALA A 48 32.97 -4.64 -16.89
C ALA A 48 31.88 -3.81 -17.62
N LYS A 49 31.02 -4.46 -18.43
CA LYS A 49 29.88 -3.81 -19.09
C LYS A 49 28.94 -3.13 -18.08
N LEU A 50 28.67 -3.76 -16.93
CA LEU A 50 27.83 -3.18 -15.87
C LEU A 50 28.53 -2.01 -15.16
N ARG A 51 29.82 -2.15 -14.86
CA ARG A 51 30.63 -1.08 -14.25
C ARG A 51 30.72 0.13 -15.16
N ASP A 52 31.04 -0.09 -16.44
CA ASP A 52 31.22 0.98 -17.43
C ASP A 52 29.88 1.65 -17.80
N GLY A 53 28.76 1.03 -17.46
CA GLY A 53 27.41 1.58 -17.63
C GLY A 53 27.01 2.69 -16.64
N TYR A 54 27.94 3.34 -15.96
CA TYR A 54 27.69 4.34 -14.91
C TYR A 54 26.87 5.57 -15.36
N ARG A 55 26.72 5.80 -16.67
CA ARG A 55 25.94 6.93 -17.21
C ARG A 55 24.45 6.62 -17.31
N ALA A 56 24.06 5.35 -17.37
CA ALA A 56 22.68 4.96 -17.47
C ALA A 56 21.95 5.17 -16.13
N ARG A 57 20.73 5.70 -16.17
CA ARG A 57 19.88 5.81 -14.97
C ARG A 57 19.34 4.45 -14.56
N LEU A 58 19.04 3.61 -15.55
CA LEU A 58 18.48 2.28 -15.37
C LEU A 58 19.38 1.22 -16.03
N ILE A 59 19.73 0.20 -15.28
CA ILE A 59 20.25 -1.08 -15.77
C ILE A 59 19.11 -2.08 -15.73
N LEU A 60 18.78 -2.67 -16.86
CA LEU A 60 17.75 -3.71 -16.96
C LEU A 60 18.40 -5.05 -17.30
N ILE A 61 18.26 -6.03 -16.42
CA ILE A 61 18.67 -7.42 -16.67
C ILE A 61 17.40 -8.26 -16.83
N SER A 62 17.03 -8.55 -18.08
CA SER A 62 15.83 -9.29 -18.44
C SER A 62 16.17 -10.59 -19.11
N ALA A 63 15.93 -11.71 -18.41
CA ALA A 63 16.23 -13.06 -18.90
C ALA A 63 15.42 -14.12 -18.13
N PRO A 64 15.22 -15.31 -18.73
CA PRO A 64 14.54 -16.43 -18.07
C PRO A 64 15.11 -16.81 -16.72
N ALA A 65 14.36 -17.63 -15.98
CA ALA A 65 14.85 -18.22 -14.73
C ALA A 65 16.15 -19.02 -14.98
N GLY A 66 17.05 -19.02 -14.00
CA GLY A 66 18.31 -19.75 -14.11
C GLY A 66 19.35 -19.20 -15.08
N ALA A 67 19.13 -18.03 -15.68
CA ALA A 67 20.10 -17.38 -16.56
C ALA A 67 21.31 -16.76 -15.83
N GLY A 68 21.29 -16.70 -14.50
CA GLY A 68 22.40 -16.15 -13.70
C GLY A 68 22.30 -14.64 -13.43
N LYS A 69 21.11 -14.03 -13.52
CA LYS A 69 20.88 -12.59 -13.28
C LYS A 69 21.40 -12.13 -11.92
N THR A 70 20.93 -12.76 -10.85
CA THR A 70 21.36 -12.47 -9.46
C THR A 70 22.86 -12.68 -9.27
N THR A 71 23.41 -13.76 -9.87
CA THR A 71 24.85 -14.06 -9.80
C THR A 71 25.70 -12.98 -10.44
N VAL A 72 25.29 -12.46 -11.58
CA VAL A 72 26.00 -11.38 -12.27
C VAL A 72 25.95 -10.09 -11.47
N LEU A 73 24.79 -9.70 -10.93
CA LEU A 73 24.65 -8.53 -10.05
C LEU A 73 25.51 -8.64 -8.79
N ALA A 74 25.50 -9.81 -8.14
CA ALA A 74 26.32 -10.06 -6.97
C ALA A 74 27.83 -10.10 -7.31
N SER A 75 28.21 -10.61 -8.51
CA SER A 75 29.59 -10.57 -9.00
C SER A 75 30.05 -9.16 -9.31
N TRP A 76 29.16 -8.33 -9.87
CA TRP A 76 29.44 -6.91 -10.12
C TRP A 76 29.72 -6.16 -8.81
N ARG A 77 28.86 -6.32 -7.78
CA ARG A 77 29.12 -5.76 -6.45
C ARG A 77 30.45 -6.21 -5.86
N ALA A 78 30.84 -7.45 -6.10
CA ALA A 78 32.08 -8.04 -5.56
C ALA A 78 33.34 -7.69 -6.40
N ASP A 79 33.22 -6.96 -7.49
CA ASP A 79 34.36 -6.52 -8.32
C ASP A 79 35.22 -5.53 -7.54
N PRO A 80 36.51 -5.80 -7.32
CA PRO A 80 37.41 -4.87 -6.62
C PRO A 80 37.55 -3.50 -7.29
N ALA A 81 37.23 -3.39 -8.56
CA ALA A 81 37.26 -2.13 -9.32
C ALA A 81 35.93 -1.35 -9.25
N GLU A 82 34.93 -1.86 -8.54
CA GLU A 82 33.65 -1.18 -8.34
C GLU A 82 33.69 -0.32 -7.08
N GLU A 83 33.46 0.98 -7.24
CA GLU A 83 33.54 1.96 -6.16
C GLU A 83 32.16 2.37 -5.61
N ARG A 84 31.08 2.05 -6.32
CA ARG A 84 29.72 2.43 -5.92
C ARG A 84 29.21 1.54 -4.76
N ALA A 85 28.44 2.12 -3.88
CA ALA A 85 27.77 1.39 -2.82
C ALA A 85 26.49 0.71 -3.36
N PHE A 86 26.18 -0.51 -2.87
CA PHE A 86 25.03 -1.28 -3.35
C PHE A 86 23.94 -1.39 -2.28
N ALA A 87 22.81 -0.75 -2.56
CA ALA A 87 21.56 -0.93 -1.82
C ALA A 87 20.76 -2.06 -2.48
N TRP A 88 20.54 -3.17 -1.79
CA TRP A 88 19.95 -4.38 -2.37
C TRP A 88 18.58 -4.71 -1.79
N VAL A 89 17.62 -5.04 -2.67
CA VAL A 89 16.32 -5.62 -2.29
C VAL A 89 16.04 -6.85 -3.16
N SER A 90 15.81 -8.00 -2.52
CA SER A 90 15.24 -9.19 -3.17
C SER A 90 13.72 -9.17 -3.01
N LEU A 91 13.00 -9.00 -4.12
CA LEU A 91 11.55 -8.80 -4.14
C LEU A 91 10.77 -10.13 -4.11
N ASP A 92 9.60 -10.09 -3.53
CA ASP A 92 8.60 -11.17 -3.59
C ASP A 92 7.20 -10.61 -3.90
N SER A 93 6.21 -11.49 -4.08
CA SER A 93 4.84 -11.09 -4.46
C SER A 93 4.14 -10.19 -3.44
N ARG A 94 4.59 -10.14 -2.19
CA ARG A 94 4.04 -9.27 -1.15
C ARG A 94 4.50 -7.83 -1.28
N ASP A 95 5.57 -7.59 -2.04
CA ASP A 95 6.08 -6.24 -2.31
C ASP A 95 5.27 -5.51 -3.40
N ASN A 96 4.11 -6.05 -3.78
CA ASN A 96 3.12 -5.36 -4.61
C ASN A 96 2.34 -4.26 -3.85
N ASP A 97 2.48 -4.22 -2.53
CA ASP A 97 2.03 -3.08 -1.73
C ASP A 97 3.02 -1.93 -1.89
N PRO A 98 2.60 -0.72 -2.35
CA PRO A 98 3.51 0.39 -2.59
C PRO A 98 4.27 0.85 -1.34
N VAL A 99 3.60 0.90 -0.19
CA VAL A 99 4.24 1.34 1.06
C VAL A 99 5.29 0.33 1.51
N ARG A 100 4.96 -0.95 1.45
CA ARG A 100 5.89 -2.03 1.77
C ARG A 100 7.09 -2.05 0.82
N PHE A 101 6.85 -1.92 -0.49
CA PHE A 101 7.91 -1.84 -1.50
C PHE A 101 8.90 -0.73 -1.17
N TRP A 102 8.40 0.49 -0.96
CA TRP A 102 9.24 1.66 -0.70
C TRP A 102 9.88 1.63 0.69
N SER A 103 9.27 0.97 1.66
CA SER A 103 9.90 0.72 2.97
C SER A 103 11.14 -0.17 2.83
N TYR A 104 11.09 -1.21 1.99
CA TYR A 104 12.28 -2.02 1.69
C TYR A 104 13.33 -1.23 0.90
N VAL A 105 12.92 -0.41 -0.07
CA VAL A 105 13.85 0.45 -0.82
C VAL A 105 14.56 1.42 0.12
N LEU A 106 13.82 2.09 1.00
CA LEU A 106 14.39 2.99 2.00
C LEU A 106 15.34 2.27 2.95
N ALA A 107 14.94 1.09 3.46
CA ALA A 107 15.79 0.29 4.31
C ALA A 107 17.08 -0.16 3.60
N ALA A 108 17.00 -0.55 2.32
CA ALA A 108 18.18 -0.87 1.52
C ALA A 108 19.11 0.34 1.33
N VAL A 109 18.55 1.51 1.01
CA VAL A 109 19.34 2.76 0.89
C VAL A 109 20.06 3.07 2.22
N ARG A 110 19.41 2.89 3.36
CA ARG A 110 20.02 3.11 4.68
C ARG A 110 21.15 2.14 5.02
N THR A 111 21.24 0.98 4.39
CA THR A 111 22.41 0.10 4.59
C THR A 111 23.71 0.73 4.09
N VAL A 112 23.62 1.67 3.13
CA VAL A 112 24.78 2.35 2.50
C VAL A 112 24.82 3.85 2.78
N ALA A 113 23.70 4.44 3.16
CA ALA A 113 23.55 5.85 3.51
C ALA A 113 22.61 5.97 4.74
N PRO A 114 23.11 5.72 5.97
CA PRO A 114 22.26 5.60 7.17
C PRO A 114 21.39 6.82 7.47
N ASP A 115 21.88 8.01 7.14
CA ASP A 115 21.18 9.28 7.38
C ASP A 115 20.19 9.64 6.25
N ALA A 116 20.09 8.83 5.19
CA ALA A 116 19.20 9.12 4.08
C ALA A 116 17.73 8.91 4.47
N GLY A 117 16.90 9.85 4.04
CA GLY A 117 15.44 9.70 4.09
C GLY A 117 14.80 9.99 5.45
N ALA A 118 15.33 10.93 6.22
CA ALA A 118 14.63 11.46 7.39
C ALA A 118 13.23 11.97 6.97
N GLY A 119 12.17 11.49 7.65
CA GLY A 119 10.78 11.82 7.35
C GLY A 119 10.13 10.99 6.23
N VAL A 120 10.90 10.19 5.46
CA VAL A 120 10.31 9.32 4.42
C VAL A 120 9.47 8.21 5.04
N ASP A 121 9.85 7.65 6.18
CA ASP A 121 9.05 6.64 6.89
C ASP A 121 7.68 7.18 7.29
N ASP A 122 7.63 8.41 7.80
CA ASP A 122 6.38 9.05 8.20
C ASP A 122 5.50 9.33 6.96
N ALA A 123 6.12 9.81 5.89
CA ALA A 123 5.43 10.02 4.63
C ALA A 123 4.88 8.71 4.03
N LEU A 124 5.64 7.62 4.11
CA LEU A 124 5.19 6.29 3.64
C LEU A 124 3.99 5.79 4.45
N ARG A 125 4.01 5.93 5.77
CA ARG A 125 2.90 5.54 6.64
C ARG A 125 1.65 6.38 6.41
N SER A 126 1.84 7.67 6.14
CA SER A 126 0.75 8.63 5.93
C SER A 126 0.16 8.58 4.53
N ALA A 127 0.86 7.97 3.56
CA ALA A 127 0.54 8.10 2.14
C ALA A 127 -0.84 7.54 1.75
N GLY A 128 -1.42 6.63 2.56
CA GLY A 128 -2.74 6.05 2.25
C GLY A 128 -2.85 5.48 0.83
N GLY A 129 -1.70 5.06 0.24
CA GLY A 129 -1.56 4.60 -1.13
C GLY A 129 -0.92 5.59 -2.10
N ASP A 130 -0.86 6.88 -1.81
CA ASP A 130 -0.20 7.86 -2.70
C ASP A 130 1.25 8.14 -2.28
N VAL A 131 2.09 7.14 -2.50
CA VAL A 131 3.53 7.21 -2.21
C VAL A 131 4.24 8.21 -3.12
N THR A 132 3.74 8.39 -4.35
CA THR A 132 4.39 9.18 -5.39
C THR A 132 4.40 10.67 -5.07
N GLU A 133 3.31 11.18 -4.49
CA GLU A 133 3.17 12.61 -4.18
C GLU A 133 3.84 13.00 -2.85
N LEU A 134 3.97 12.08 -1.90
CA LEU A 134 4.43 12.40 -0.55
C LEU A 134 5.84 11.88 -0.25
N ALA A 135 6.05 10.57 -0.38
CA ALA A 135 7.28 9.93 0.09
C ALA A 135 8.44 10.03 -0.94
N LEU A 136 8.14 9.88 -2.23
CA LEU A 136 9.18 9.87 -3.26
C LEU A 136 9.91 11.20 -3.44
N PRO A 137 9.27 12.38 -3.41
CA PRO A 137 10.00 13.63 -3.45
C PRO A 137 11.01 13.76 -2.30
N LEU A 138 10.64 13.32 -1.09
CA LEU A 138 11.53 13.33 0.06
C LEU A 138 12.71 12.37 -0.14
N LEU A 139 12.43 11.16 -0.65
CA LEU A 139 13.48 10.18 -0.93
C LEU A 139 14.44 10.66 -2.02
N VAL A 140 13.94 11.21 -3.13
CA VAL A 140 14.75 11.75 -4.22
C VAL A 140 15.63 12.90 -3.72
N ASN A 141 15.08 13.81 -2.93
CA ASN A 141 15.82 14.90 -2.33
C ASN A 141 16.92 14.38 -1.38
N ALA A 142 16.61 13.38 -0.55
CA ALA A 142 17.58 12.77 0.34
C ALA A 142 18.73 12.11 -0.44
N LEU A 143 18.42 11.39 -1.52
CA LEU A 143 19.39 10.75 -2.41
C LEU A 143 20.31 11.76 -3.11
N ALA A 144 19.84 12.99 -3.36
CA ALA A 144 20.65 14.04 -3.98
C ALA A 144 21.80 14.54 -3.06
N PHE A 145 21.70 14.35 -1.76
CA PHE A 145 22.71 14.74 -0.77
C PHE A 145 23.65 13.60 -0.36
N VAL A 146 23.46 12.39 -0.89
CA VAL A 146 24.37 11.27 -0.57
C VAL A 146 25.71 11.49 -1.21
N PRO A 147 26.82 11.43 -0.42
CA PRO A 147 28.15 11.82 -0.91
C PRO A 147 28.79 10.78 -1.86
N ALA A 148 28.41 9.52 -1.77
CA ALA A 148 28.95 8.43 -2.57
C ALA A 148 27.94 7.93 -3.60
N PRO A 149 28.36 7.52 -4.81
CA PRO A 149 27.46 6.93 -5.79
C PRO A 149 26.83 5.63 -5.29
N ILE A 150 25.52 5.45 -5.56
CA ILE A 150 24.74 4.29 -5.14
C ILE A 150 24.18 3.55 -6.35
N VAL A 151 24.19 2.21 -6.29
CA VAL A 151 23.40 1.34 -7.15
C VAL A 151 22.27 0.72 -6.31
N LEU A 152 21.04 1.08 -6.60
CA LEU A 152 19.85 0.46 -6.04
C LEU A 152 19.51 -0.79 -6.86
N VAL A 153 19.73 -1.97 -6.30
CA VAL A 153 19.42 -3.25 -6.95
C VAL A 153 18.06 -3.76 -6.48
N LEU A 154 17.17 -3.99 -7.43
CA LEU A 154 15.86 -4.61 -7.22
C LEU A 154 15.86 -5.95 -7.97
N ASP A 155 16.18 -7.02 -7.24
CA ASP A 155 16.24 -8.37 -7.79
C ASP A 155 14.86 -9.02 -7.79
N ASP A 156 14.59 -9.84 -8.80
CA ASP A 156 13.29 -10.48 -9.05
C ASP A 156 12.11 -9.49 -9.26
N TYR A 157 12.35 -8.33 -9.87
CA TYR A 157 11.33 -7.29 -10.12
C TYR A 157 10.11 -7.80 -10.90
N HIS A 158 10.22 -8.90 -11.62
CA HIS A 158 9.11 -9.51 -12.37
C HIS A 158 7.94 -10.01 -11.50
N VAL A 159 8.10 -10.10 -10.17
CA VAL A 159 7.02 -10.46 -9.24
C VAL A 159 6.11 -9.27 -8.92
N ILE A 160 6.55 -8.07 -9.29
CA ILE A 160 5.77 -6.84 -9.13
C ILE A 160 4.79 -6.74 -10.30
N THR A 161 3.52 -6.61 -9.95
CA THR A 161 2.39 -6.46 -10.89
C THR A 161 1.53 -5.23 -10.58
N SER A 162 1.81 -4.55 -9.46
CA SER A 162 1.10 -3.35 -9.03
C SER A 162 1.40 -2.18 -9.98
N SER A 163 0.34 -1.59 -10.55
CA SER A 163 0.45 -0.39 -11.39
C SER A 163 1.06 0.79 -10.63
N ASP A 164 0.72 0.91 -9.35
CA ASP A 164 1.14 2.03 -8.50
C ASP A 164 2.65 1.95 -8.20
N VAL A 165 3.16 0.71 -7.96
CA VAL A 165 4.59 0.48 -7.83
C VAL A 165 5.32 0.81 -9.14
N HIS A 166 4.77 0.42 -10.28
CA HIS A 166 5.39 0.74 -11.58
C HIS A 166 5.41 2.25 -11.85
N GLN A 167 4.31 2.96 -11.60
CA GLN A 167 4.24 4.41 -11.77
C GLN A 167 5.19 5.14 -10.83
N SER A 168 5.26 4.73 -9.57
CA SER A 168 6.18 5.31 -8.60
C SER A 168 7.65 5.02 -8.95
N MET A 169 7.96 3.86 -9.52
CA MET A 169 9.29 3.56 -10.06
C MET A 169 9.63 4.43 -11.28
N GLU A 170 8.68 4.70 -12.18
CA GLU A 170 8.89 5.65 -13.28
C GLU A 170 9.20 7.04 -12.76
N PHE A 171 8.46 7.51 -11.75
CA PHE A 171 8.73 8.78 -11.09
C PHE A 171 10.15 8.82 -10.51
N LEU A 172 10.55 7.78 -9.78
CA LEU A 172 11.91 7.71 -9.23
C LEU A 172 12.95 7.81 -10.35
N ILE A 173 12.86 6.97 -11.39
CA ILE A 173 13.84 6.91 -12.48
C ILE A 173 13.93 8.26 -13.21
N ASP A 174 12.81 8.94 -13.44
CA ASP A 174 12.78 10.25 -14.10
C ASP A 174 13.48 11.34 -13.26
N HIS A 175 13.46 11.24 -11.93
CA HIS A 175 13.99 12.27 -11.00
C HIS A 175 15.26 11.87 -10.28
N LEU A 176 15.85 10.69 -10.57
CA LEU A 176 17.08 10.23 -9.93
C LEU A 176 18.24 11.25 -10.09
N PRO A 177 18.96 11.57 -9.00
CA PRO A 177 20.22 12.27 -9.10
C PRO A 177 21.26 11.44 -9.86
N ARG A 178 22.24 12.10 -10.50
CA ARG A 178 23.27 11.43 -11.31
C ARG A 178 24.17 10.48 -10.49
N THR A 179 24.18 10.62 -9.20
CA THR A 179 24.91 9.76 -8.26
C THR A 179 24.19 8.46 -7.93
N VAL A 180 22.93 8.30 -8.35
CA VAL A 180 22.13 7.09 -8.06
C VAL A 180 21.72 6.43 -9.36
N GLN A 181 21.90 5.11 -9.40
CA GLN A 181 21.53 4.26 -10.52
C GLN A 181 20.61 3.14 -10.02
N VAL A 182 19.60 2.77 -10.79
CA VAL A 182 18.74 1.62 -10.50
C VAL A 182 19.14 0.44 -11.36
N ALA A 183 19.26 -0.74 -10.77
CA ALA A 183 19.46 -2.00 -11.48
C ALA A 183 18.25 -2.92 -11.21
N LEU A 184 17.45 -3.20 -12.24
CA LEU A 184 16.31 -4.12 -12.19
C LEU A 184 16.70 -5.47 -12.79
N ALA A 185 16.48 -6.55 -12.06
CA ALA A 185 16.57 -7.91 -12.60
C ALA A 185 15.20 -8.57 -12.62
N GLY A 186 14.83 -9.15 -13.76
CA GLY A 186 13.52 -9.77 -13.93
C GLY A 186 13.51 -10.89 -14.98
N ARG A 187 12.39 -11.64 -15.04
CA ARG A 187 12.16 -12.65 -16.08
C ARG A 187 11.61 -12.07 -17.37
N SER A 188 10.97 -10.92 -17.28
CA SER A 188 10.37 -10.18 -18.39
C SER A 188 10.66 -8.70 -18.24
N ASP A 189 10.41 -7.94 -19.30
CA ASP A 189 10.52 -6.49 -19.25
C ASP A 189 9.44 -5.93 -18.31
N PRO A 190 9.82 -5.02 -17.40
CA PRO A 190 8.85 -4.33 -16.59
C PRO A 190 8.00 -3.37 -17.44
N PRO A 191 6.75 -3.10 -17.09
CA PRO A 191 5.89 -2.15 -17.79
C PRO A 191 6.28 -0.70 -17.48
N LEU A 192 7.54 -0.35 -17.73
CA LEU A 192 8.11 0.98 -17.59
C LEU A 192 8.36 1.59 -18.97
N ARG A 193 8.52 2.91 -19.06
CA ARG A 193 8.76 3.63 -20.33
C ARG A 193 10.16 3.40 -20.90
N LEU A 194 10.53 2.11 -21.08
CA LEU A 194 11.87 1.70 -21.55
C LEU A 194 12.27 2.35 -22.90
N ALA A 195 11.30 2.54 -23.80
CA ALA A 195 11.56 3.16 -25.11
C ALA A 195 12.13 4.59 -24.98
N ARG A 196 11.63 5.37 -24.01
CA ARG A 196 12.13 6.73 -23.71
C ARG A 196 13.55 6.67 -23.17
N LEU A 197 13.83 5.79 -22.22
CA LEU A 197 15.16 5.62 -21.64
C LEU A 197 16.20 5.15 -22.67
N ARG A 198 15.79 4.31 -23.64
CA ARG A 198 16.66 3.95 -24.78
C ARG A 198 16.99 5.16 -25.64
N ALA A 199 15.98 5.98 -25.95
CA ALA A 199 16.16 7.16 -26.80
C ALA A 199 17.08 8.21 -26.15
N SER A 200 17.07 8.33 -24.81
CA SER A 200 17.94 9.25 -24.06
C SER A 200 19.31 8.67 -23.69
N ALA A 201 19.60 7.43 -24.07
CA ALA A 201 20.80 6.68 -23.65
C ALA A 201 20.93 6.51 -22.12
N ASP A 202 19.81 6.57 -21.39
CA ASP A 202 19.72 6.39 -19.95
C ASP A 202 19.44 4.92 -19.54
N LEU A 203 19.44 3.98 -20.49
CA LEU A 203 19.20 2.56 -20.28
C LEU A 203 20.39 1.71 -20.73
N LEU A 204 20.89 0.88 -19.82
CA LEU A 204 21.79 -0.23 -20.14
C LEU A 204 21.00 -1.54 -20.05
N GLU A 205 21.05 -2.34 -21.11
CA GLU A 205 20.34 -3.62 -21.18
C GLU A 205 21.30 -4.80 -21.20
N ILE A 206 20.98 -5.77 -20.35
CA ILE A 206 21.55 -7.12 -20.36
C ILE A 206 20.39 -8.07 -20.64
N ARG A 207 20.49 -8.79 -21.73
CA ARG A 207 19.45 -9.70 -22.21
C ARG A 207 19.85 -11.17 -22.06
N ALA A 208 18.91 -12.08 -22.30
CA ALA A 208 19.17 -13.52 -22.24
C ALA A 208 20.39 -13.93 -23.06
N ALA A 209 20.62 -13.33 -24.23
CA ALA A 209 21.74 -13.61 -25.08
C ALA A 209 23.09 -13.21 -24.44
N ASP A 210 23.15 -12.09 -23.69
CA ASP A 210 24.35 -11.65 -22.97
C ASP A 210 24.67 -12.58 -21.79
N LEU A 211 23.65 -13.26 -21.23
CA LEU A 211 23.77 -14.13 -20.07
C LEU A 211 24.10 -15.58 -20.43
N ARG A 212 24.03 -15.98 -21.71
CA ARG A 212 24.45 -17.32 -22.17
C ARG A 212 25.93 -17.53 -21.86
N LEU A 213 26.25 -18.70 -21.31
CA LEU A 213 27.63 -19.08 -21.07
C LEU A 213 28.32 -19.40 -22.41
N ASN A 214 29.49 -18.78 -22.63
CA ASN A 214 30.36 -19.12 -23.73
C ASN A 214 31.10 -20.45 -23.46
N THR A 215 31.94 -20.90 -24.40
CA THR A 215 32.64 -22.19 -24.26
C THR A 215 33.62 -22.22 -23.05
N GLU A 216 34.33 -21.12 -22.82
CA GLU A 216 35.28 -21.02 -21.70
C GLU A 216 34.53 -21.00 -20.36
N GLU A 217 33.46 -20.21 -20.26
CA GLU A 217 32.59 -20.14 -19.09
C GLU A 217 31.89 -21.48 -18.81
N THR A 218 31.45 -22.19 -19.87
CA THR A 218 30.86 -23.52 -19.76
C THR A 218 31.90 -24.54 -19.26
N THR A 219 33.13 -24.49 -19.79
CA THR A 219 34.24 -25.34 -19.31
C THR A 219 34.55 -25.05 -17.84
N ALA A 220 34.60 -23.78 -17.46
CA ALA A 220 34.81 -23.37 -16.08
C ALA A 220 33.70 -23.90 -15.14
N LEU A 221 32.44 -23.90 -15.60
CA LEU A 221 31.34 -24.47 -14.85
C LEU A 221 31.45 -26.00 -14.71
N LEU A 222 31.55 -26.72 -15.85
CA LEU A 222 31.47 -28.18 -15.86
C LEU A 222 32.74 -28.83 -15.31
N ASN A 223 33.92 -28.36 -15.71
CA ASN A 223 35.18 -28.92 -15.34
C ASN A 223 35.82 -28.25 -14.11
N GLY A 224 35.64 -26.93 -13.96
CA GLY A 224 36.17 -26.20 -12.81
C GLY A 224 35.28 -26.42 -11.57
N SER A 225 34.06 -25.89 -11.60
CA SER A 225 33.17 -25.90 -10.43
C SER A 225 32.56 -27.27 -10.11
N LEU A 226 32.21 -28.05 -11.14
CA LEU A 226 31.60 -29.39 -10.96
C LEU A 226 32.60 -30.56 -11.02
N GLY A 227 33.85 -30.32 -11.45
CA GLY A 227 34.92 -31.30 -11.43
C GLY A 227 34.73 -32.47 -12.41
N LEU A 228 34.01 -32.30 -13.52
CA LEU A 228 33.61 -33.39 -14.40
C LEU A 228 34.74 -33.89 -15.30
N GLY A 229 35.72 -33.04 -15.66
CA GLY A 229 36.84 -33.39 -16.52
C GLY A 229 36.42 -33.75 -17.95
N LEU A 230 35.37 -33.14 -18.48
CA LEU A 230 34.83 -33.43 -19.82
C LEU A 230 35.77 -32.89 -20.92
N PRO A 231 35.94 -33.66 -22.02
CA PRO A 231 36.68 -33.18 -23.19
C PRO A 231 35.97 -31.97 -23.83
N PRO A 232 36.71 -31.09 -24.54
CA PRO A 232 36.15 -29.87 -25.15
C PRO A 232 34.96 -30.14 -26.10
N GLU A 233 34.98 -31.27 -26.81
CA GLU A 233 33.90 -31.68 -27.72
C GLU A 233 32.59 -31.92 -26.96
N GLN A 234 32.65 -32.62 -25.83
CA GLN A 234 31.47 -32.88 -25.00
C GLN A 234 30.95 -31.60 -24.32
N VAL A 235 31.84 -30.74 -23.87
CA VAL A 235 31.46 -29.40 -23.37
C VAL A 235 30.76 -28.59 -24.46
N GLY A 236 31.27 -28.65 -25.69
CA GLY A 236 30.65 -28.00 -26.85
C GLY A 236 29.23 -28.49 -27.14
N VAL A 237 29.01 -29.82 -27.14
CA VAL A 237 27.71 -30.45 -27.32
C VAL A 237 26.72 -30.00 -26.23
N LEU A 238 27.14 -30.06 -24.96
CA LEU A 238 26.27 -29.64 -23.88
C LEU A 238 25.93 -28.17 -23.93
N ARG A 239 26.91 -27.32 -24.24
CA ARG A 239 26.67 -25.87 -24.45
C ARG A 239 25.70 -25.60 -25.58
N GLU A 240 25.86 -26.29 -26.71
CA GLU A 240 24.98 -26.10 -27.86
C GLU A 240 23.54 -26.52 -27.54
N ARG A 241 23.35 -27.70 -26.93
CA ARG A 241 22.03 -28.25 -26.58
C ARG A 241 21.31 -27.46 -25.49
N THR A 242 22.03 -26.89 -24.55
CA THR A 242 21.48 -26.01 -23.50
C THR A 242 21.45 -24.55 -23.93
N GLU A 243 21.96 -24.22 -25.12
CA GLU A 243 22.17 -22.85 -25.60
C GLU A 243 22.97 -21.98 -24.61
N GLY A 244 23.85 -22.59 -23.84
CA GLY A 244 24.61 -21.90 -22.80
C GLY A 244 23.80 -21.43 -21.59
N TRP A 245 22.61 -21.99 -21.37
CA TRP A 245 21.79 -21.67 -20.21
C TRP A 245 22.40 -22.20 -18.93
N ALA A 246 22.77 -21.28 -18.01
CA ALA A 246 23.57 -21.60 -16.83
C ALA A 246 22.93 -22.67 -15.92
N ALA A 247 21.62 -22.55 -15.63
CA ALA A 247 20.94 -23.56 -14.81
C ALA A 247 20.82 -24.90 -15.53
N GLY A 248 20.58 -24.93 -16.83
CA GLY A 248 20.56 -26.15 -17.63
C GLY A 248 21.90 -26.86 -17.59
N LEU A 249 23.00 -26.15 -17.78
CA LEU A 249 24.35 -26.69 -17.68
C LEU A 249 24.68 -27.20 -16.28
N GLN A 250 24.23 -26.47 -15.24
CA GLN A 250 24.38 -26.90 -13.85
C GLN A 250 23.62 -28.21 -13.59
N LEU A 251 22.38 -28.31 -14.07
CA LEU A 251 21.54 -29.51 -13.93
C LEU A 251 22.16 -30.73 -14.64
N VAL A 252 22.58 -30.53 -15.91
CA VAL A 252 23.30 -31.57 -16.66
C VAL A 252 24.57 -32.02 -15.94
N GLY A 253 25.37 -31.06 -15.48
CA GLY A 253 26.60 -31.34 -14.79
C GLY A 253 26.40 -32.15 -13.51
N LEU A 254 25.35 -31.82 -12.74
CA LEU A 254 24.99 -32.62 -11.56
C LEU A 254 24.54 -34.02 -11.95
N SER A 255 23.75 -34.18 -13.04
CA SER A 255 23.34 -35.49 -13.54
C SER A 255 24.53 -36.37 -14.03
N LEU A 256 25.58 -35.73 -14.54
CA LEU A 256 26.76 -36.41 -15.03
C LEU A 256 27.77 -36.80 -13.93
N ARG A 257 27.67 -36.19 -12.75
CA ARG A 257 28.68 -36.35 -11.69
C ARG A 257 28.91 -37.82 -11.30
N ASP A 258 27.83 -38.56 -11.16
CA ASP A 258 27.85 -39.94 -10.65
C ASP A 258 27.63 -41.00 -11.76
N ARG A 259 27.72 -40.61 -13.05
CA ARG A 259 27.53 -41.50 -14.20
C ARG A 259 28.86 -42.07 -14.68
N GLU A 260 28.86 -43.39 -14.99
CA GLU A 260 29.93 -44.05 -15.72
C GLU A 260 29.73 -43.99 -17.25
N ASP A 261 28.45 -43.91 -17.71
CA ASP A 261 28.02 -43.85 -19.11
C ASP A 261 27.91 -42.42 -19.65
N ARG A 262 28.82 -41.52 -19.30
CA ARG A 262 28.75 -40.08 -19.60
C ARG A 262 28.69 -39.78 -21.11
N GLU A 263 29.44 -40.53 -21.93
CA GLU A 263 29.48 -40.34 -23.38
C GLU A 263 28.14 -40.64 -24.04
N ASP A 264 27.57 -41.80 -23.72
CA ASP A 264 26.27 -42.23 -24.26
C ASP A 264 25.15 -41.28 -23.82
N TYR A 265 25.21 -40.82 -22.56
CA TYR A 265 24.26 -39.88 -22.02
C TYR A 265 24.33 -38.52 -22.75
N ILE A 266 25.53 -37.98 -22.93
CA ILE A 266 25.74 -36.70 -23.66
C ILE A 266 25.31 -36.85 -25.11
N ALA A 267 25.61 -38.01 -25.75
CA ALA A 267 25.22 -38.26 -27.15
C ALA A 267 23.68 -38.35 -27.32
N SER A 268 22.97 -38.95 -26.38
CA SER A 268 21.52 -39.09 -26.38
C SER A 268 20.76 -37.83 -25.90
N PHE A 269 21.48 -36.87 -25.33
CA PHE A 269 20.92 -35.65 -24.76
C PHE A 269 20.35 -34.76 -25.89
N ALA A 270 19.03 -34.91 -26.19
CA ALA A 270 18.32 -34.18 -27.19
C ALA A 270 16.93 -33.76 -26.64
N GLY A 271 16.54 -32.50 -26.82
CA GLY A 271 15.21 -32.03 -26.45
C GLY A 271 15.04 -30.51 -26.55
N ASP A 272 13.83 -30.06 -26.74
CA ASP A 272 13.49 -28.64 -26.61
C ASP A 272 13.51 -28.20 -25.15
N ASN A 273 13.55 -26.89 -24.88
CA ASN A 273 13.83 -26.33 -23.54
C ASN A 273 12.97 -26.92 -22.41
N ARG A 274 11.70 -27.20 -22.67
CA ARG A 274 10.77 -27.70 -21.66
C ARG A 274 11.05 -29.17 -21.31
N GLN A 275 11.29 -29.99 -22.30
CA GLN A 275 11.63 -31.40 -22.11
C GLN A 275 12.99 -31.58 -21.43
N ILE A 276 13.94 -30.72 -21.72
CA ILE A 276 15.25 -30.70 -21.06
C ILE A 276 15.10 -30.43 -19.56
N VAL A 277 14.31 -29.42 -19.21
CA VAL A 277 14.04 -29.06 -17.82
C VAL A 277 13.35 -30.21 -17.10
N ASP A 278 12.27 -30.72 -17.65
CA ASP A 278 11.49 -31.81 -17.06
C ASP A 278 12.35 -33.08 -16.91
N TYR A 279 13.16 -33.42 -17.93
CA TYR A 279 14.05 -34.58 -17.93
C TYR A 279 15.19 -34.42 -16.89
N LEU A 280 15.86 -33.27 -16.87
CA LEU A 280 16.99 -33.03 -15.95
C LEU A 280 16.56 -32.99 -14.51
N VAL A 281 15.36 -32.47 -14.24
CA VAL A 281 14.80 -32.47 -12.90
C VAL A 281 14.39 -33.86 -12.48
N ALA A 282 13.79 -34.65 -13.34
CA ALA A 282 13.53 -36.07 -13.04
C ALA A 282 14.84 -36.81 -12.72
N GLU A 283 15.91 -36.57 -13.48
CA GLU A 283 17.21 -37.16 -13.27
C GLU A 283 17.94 -36.64 -12.00
N VAL A 284 17.76 -35.36 -11.64
CA VAL A 284 18.35 -34.79 -10.44
C VAL A 284 17.54 -35.20 -9.21
N LEU A 285 16.22 -35.02 -9.25
CA LEU A 285 15.34 -35.39 -8.15
C LEU A 285 15.28 -36.92 -7.98
N GLY A 286 15.15 -37.66 -9.05
CA GLY A 286 15.07 -39.13 -9.04
C GLY A 286 16.34 -39.83 -8.57
N ARG A 287 17.50 -39.16 -8.59
CA ARG A 287 18.76 -39.66 -8.07
C ARG A 287 18.97 -39.39 -6.58
N GLN A 288 18.13 -38.55 -6.00
CA GLN A 288 18.21 -38.31 -4.57
C GLN A 288 17.61 -39.50 -3.81
N SER A 289 18.11 -39.71 -2.58
CA SER A 289 17.48 -40.69 -1.70
C SER A 289 16.01 -40.37 -1.47
N PRO A 290 15.14 -41.36 -1.23
CA PRO A 290 13.72 -41.09 -0.95
C PRO A 290 13.48 -40.09 0.18
N ALA A 291 14.37 -40.08 1.18
CA ALA A 291 14.30 -39.12 2.29
C ALA A 291 14.59 -37.68 1.83
N VAL A 292 15.52 -37.48 0.88
CA VAL A 292 15.82 -36.15 0.31
C VAL A 292 14.74 -35.71 -0.64
N GLN A 293 14.20 -36.61 -1.47
CA GLN A 293 13.05 -36.30 -2.35
C GLN A 293 11.84 -35.85 -1.54
N ASP A 294 11.48 -36.59 -0.49
CA ASP A 294 10.37 -36.23 0.40
C ASP A 294 10.59 -34.87 1.06
N PHE A 295 11.84 -34.61 1.51
CA PHE A 295 12.19 -33.28 2.04
C PHE A 295 11.97 -32.15 1.04
N LEU A 296 12.53 -32.28 -0.17
CA LEU A 296 12.47 -31.29 -1.22
C LEU A 296 11.01 -31.00 -1.62
N LEU A 297 10.22 -32.04 -1.86
CA LEU A 297 8.83 -31.93 -2.26
C LEU A 297 8.01 -31.24 -1.17
N ARG A 298 8.06 -31.75 0.06
CA ARG A 298 7.19 -31.24 1.14
C ARG A 298 7.56 -29.83 1.63
N THR A 299 8.81 -29.40 1.47
CA THR A 299 9.24 -28.06 1.86
C THR A 299 9.08 -27.04 0.73
N SER A 300 8.76 -27.46 -0.50
CA SER A 300 8.60 -26.58 -1.67
C SER A 300 7.45 -25.60 -1.56
N ILE A 301 6.48 -25.85 -0.68
CA ILE A 301 5.34 -24.94 -0.44
C ILE A 301 5.75 -23.61 0.20
N ALA A 302 6.94 -23.56 0.79
CA ALA A 302 7.43 -22.40 1.50
C ALA A 302 8.37 -21.56 0.60
N ALA A 303 8.06 -20.27 0.41
CA ALA A 303 8.90 -19.36 -0.35
C ALA A 303 10.28 -19.14 0.26
N ARG A 304 10.38 -19.30 1.59
CA ARG A 304 11.62 -19.23 2.37
C ARG A 304 11.67 -20.36 3.37
N LEU A 305 12.84 -20.88 3.59
CA LEU A 305 13.06 -22.06 4.41
C LEU A 305 13.98 -21.74 5.58
N THR A 306 13.63 -22.24 6.75
CA THR A 306 14.52 -22.33 7.92
C THR A 306 14.48 -23.74 8.46
N GLY A 307 15.49 -24.12 9.23
CA GLY A 307 15.48 -25.42 9.92
C GLY A 307 14.19 -25.64 10.72
N PRO A 308 13.81 -24.71 11.63
CA PRO A 308 12.58 -24.84 12.42
C PRO A 308 11.29 -24.89 11.60
N LEU A 309 11.18 -24.14 10.50
CA LEU A 309 10.01 -24.22 9.61
C LEU A 309 9.93 -25.59 8.94
N CYS A 310 11.05 -26.07 8.37
CA CYS A 310 11.11 -27.39 7.76
C CYS A 310 10.83 -28.51 8.77
N ASP A 311 11.32 -28.40 10.00
CA ASP A 311 11.00 -29.33 11.08
C ASP A 311 9.49 -29.35 11.37
N ALA A 312 8.85 -28.17 11.41
CA ALA A 312 7.40 -28.06 11.59
C ALA A 312 6.60 -28.63 10.42
N LEU A 313 7.05 -28.40 9.17
CA LEU A 313 6.40 -28.94 7.97
C LEU A 313 6.44 -30.48 7.95
N LEU A 314 7.58 -31.05 8.32
CA LEU A 314 7.86 -32.48 8.21
C LEU A 314 7.53 -33.27 9.48
N ASP A 315 7.16 -32.56 10.55
CA ASP A 315 6.92 -33.13 11.89
C ASP A 315 8.14 -33.99 12.36
N ARG A 316 9.34 -33.43 12.24
CA ARG A 316 10.60 -34.04 12.64
C ARG A 316 11.62 -32.98 13.04
N SER A 317 12.82 -33.40 13.46
CA SER A 317 13.93 -32.49 13.77
C SER A 317 15.13 -32.73 12.86
N GLY A 318 16.07 -31.76 12.80
CA GLY A 318 17.31 -31.87 12.07
C GLY A 318 17.34 -31.29 10.68
N SER A 319 16.30 -30.57 10.25
CA SER A 319 16.21 -29.97 8.92
C SER A 319 17.27 -28.88 8.67
N ALA A 320 17.77 -28.20 9.71
CA ALA A 320 18.84 -27.23 9.54
C ALA A 320 20.13 -27.89 8.98
N ARG A 321 20.46 -29.06 9.46
CA ARG A 321 21.60 -29.86 8.94
C ARG A 321 21.34 -30.28 7.50
N GLN A 322 20.13 -30.74 7.21
CA GLN A 322 19.75 -31.19 5.87
C GLN A 322 19.79 -30.02 4.86
N LEU A 323 19.33 -28.83 5.22
CA LEU A 323 19.44 -27.60 4.38
C LEU A 323 20.92 -27.29 4.07
N ALA A 324 21.82 -27.39 5.09
CA ALA A 324 23.23 -27.16 4.88
C ALA A 324 23.90 -28.26 4.01
N GLU A 325 23.40 -29.47 4.04
CA GLU A 325 23.87 -30.59 3.18
C GLU A 325 23.41 -30.37 1.74
N LEU A 326 22.15 -29.96 1.52
CA LEU A 326 21.61 -29.65 0.21
C LEU A 326 22.31 -28.43 -0.44
N GLU A 327 22.62 -27.39 0.35
CA GLU A 327 23.43 -26.26 -0.11
C GLU A 327 24.81 -26.72 -0.60
N ARG A 328 25.52 -27.51 0.20
CA ARG A 328 26.85 -28.05 -0.17
C ARG A 328 26.81 -28.96 -1.40
N ALA A 329 25.70 -29.65 -1.60
CA ALA A 329 25.48 -30.49 -2.79
C ALA A 329 25.03 -29.65 -4.03
N ASN A 330 24.96 -28.34 -3.93
CA ASN A 330 24.50 -27.44 -5.00
C ASN A 330 23.10 -27.80 -5.55
N LEU A 331 22.20 -28.28 -4.69
CA LEU A 331 20.83 -28.68 -5.06
C LEU A 331 19.89 -27.50 -5.15
N PHE A 332 20.28 -26.42 -5.87
CA PHE A 332 19.46 -25.24 -6.15
C PHE A 332 18.89 -24.54 -4.90
N LEU A 333 19.55 -24.73 -3.77
CA LEU A 333 19.25 -24.03 -2.53
C LEU A 333 20.16 -22.79 -2.43
N VAL A 334 19.55 -21.63 -2.23
CA VAL A 334 20.24 -20.33 -2.15
C VAL A 334 20.14 -19.82 -0.72
N PRO A 335 21.28 -19.61 -0.02
CA PRO A 335 21.26 -18.98 1.29
C PRO A 335 20.87 -17.50 1.15
N LEU A 336 20.04 -17.00 2.07
CA LEU A 336 19.54 -15.64 2.08
C LEU A 336 20.28 -14.74 3.09
N ASP A 337 21.04 -15.33 4.00
CA ASP A 337 21.82 -14.63 5.01
C ASP A 337 23.22 -15.22 5.17
N GLU A 338 24.15 -14.43 5.74
CA GLU A 338 25.53 -14.87 6.01
C GLU A 338 25.61 -15.98 7.06
N ARG A 339 24.63 -16.04 7.97
CA ARG A 339 24.56 -17.07 9.03
C ARG A 339 23.97 -18.37 8.53
N ARG A 340 23.50 -18.40 7.28
CA ARG A 340 22.90 -19.61 6.67
C ARG A 340 21.74 -20.16 7.50
N GLN A 341 20.90 -19.29 8.00
CA GLN A 341 19.69 -19.65 8.74
C GLN A 341 18.47 -19.67 7.85
N TRP A 342 18.47 -18.80 6.82
CA TRP A 342 17.41 -18.68 5.85
C TRP A 342 17.88 -19.09 4.46
N TYR A 343 17.03 -19.85 3.77
CA TYR A 343 17.27 -20.35 2.44
C TYR A 343 16.03 -20.13 1.57
N ARG A 344 16.21 -20.21 0.27
CA ARG A 344 15.12 -20.42 -0.69
C ARG A 344 15.55 -21.38 -1.77
N TYR A 345 14.62 -22.08 -2.36
CA TYR A 345 14.89 -22.75 -3.61
C TYR A 345 15.11 -21.75 -4.73
N HIS A 346 15.94 -22.08 -5.72
CA HIS A 346 15.95 -21.36 -6.99
C HIS A 346 14.53 -21.40 -7.56
N HIS A 347 14.01 -20.26 -8.04
CA HIS A 347 12.59 -20.15 -8.41
C HIS A 347 12.10 -21.27 -9.32
N LEU A 348 12.85 -21.56 -10.43
CA LEU A 348 12.50 -22.65 -11.35
C LEU A 348 12.42 -24.02 -10.66
N PHE A 349 13.36 -24.29 -9.74
CA PHE A 349 13.40 -25.55 -9.01
C PHE A 349 12.29 -25.62 -7.97
N GLY A 350 12.02 -24.52 -7.27
CA GLY A 350 10.91 -24.43 -6.33
C GLY A 350 9.55 -24.61 -7.00
N ASP A 351 9.31 -23.92 -8.14
CA ASP A 351 8.07 -24.04 -8.92
C ASP A 351 7.83 -25.49 -9.39
N LEU A 352 8.90 -26.15 -9.81
CA LEU A 352 8.83 -27.53 -10.25
C LEU A 352 8.60 -28.50 -9.08
N LEU A 353 9.30 -28.34 -7.95
CA LEU A 353 9.06 -29.17 -6.77
C LEU A 353 7.61 -29.01 -6.27
N ALA A 354 7.05 -27.79 -6.32
CA ALA A 354 5.66 -27.55 -5.96
C ALA A 354 4.69 -28.22 -6.95
N HIS A 355 5.03 -28.20 -8.25
CA HIS A 355 4.26 -28.93 -9.27
C HIS A 355 4.30 -30.44 -9.03
N GLU A 356 5.48 -31.01 -8.84
CA GLU A 356 5.66 -32.43 -8.56
C GLU A 356 4.97 -32.85 -7.25
N LEU A 357 5.04 -32.02 -6.19
CA LEU A 357 4.28 -32.25 -4.97
C LEU A 357 2.78 -32.36 -5.24
N SER A 358 2.25 -31.44 -6.05
CA SER A 358 0.81 -31.42 -6.40
C SER A 358 0.37 -32.65 -7.18
N LEU A 359 1.27 -33.24 -7.99
CA LEU A 359 1.00 -34.45 -8.75
C LEU A 359 1.19 -35.72 -7.91
N ALA A 360 2.31 -35.82 -7.19
CA ALA A 360 2.67 -37.03 -6.46
C ALA A 360 1.93 -37.19 -5.13
N LEU A 361 1.69 -36.08 -4.43
CA LEU A 361 1.13 -36.06 -3.08
C LEU A 361 0.03 -34.98 -2.92
N PRO A 362 -1.02 -34.96 -3.77
CA PRO A 362 -2.04 -33.90 -3.75
C PRO A 362 -2.73 -33.79 -2.40
N GLY A 363 -2.89 -34.88 -1.65
CA GLY A 363 -3.48 -34.90 -0.31
C GLY A 363 -2.62 -34.25 0.77
N GLU A 364 -1.32 -34.06 0.55
CA GLU A 364 -0.41 -33.46 1.52
C GLU A 364 -0.29 -31.93 1.41
N VAL A 365 -0.66 -31.35 0.27
CA VAL A 365 -0.50 -29.91 0.02
C VAL A 365 -1.21 -29.07 1.10
N ALA A 366 -2.49 -29.31 1.33
CA ALA A 366 -3.26 -28.58 2.34
C ALA A 366 -2.77 -28.82 3.77
N PRO A 367 -2.48 -30.06 4.22
CA PRO A 367 -1.84 -30.31 5.52
C PRO A 367 -0.50 -29.59 5.71
N LEU A 368 0.34 -29.54 4.70
CA LEU A 368 1.62 -28.82 4.76
C LEU A 368 1.40 -27.31 4.93
N HIS A 369 0.52 -26.72 4.16
CA HIS A 369 0.14 -25.31 4.35
C HIS A 369 -0.43 -25.04 5.74
N ARG A 370 -1.23 -25.97 6.33
CA ARG A 370 -1.72 -25.88 7.71
C ARG A 370 -0.60 -25.87 8.74
N ARG A 371 0.42 -26.68 8.56
CA ARG A 371 1.60 -26.67 9.45
C ARG A 371 2.40 -25.39 9.28
N ALA A 372 2.55 -24.91 8.04
CA ALA A 372 3.25 -23.67 7.73
C ALA A 372 2.56 -22.46 8.41
N TYR A 373 1.25 -22.28 8.22
CA TYR A 373 0.59 -21.11 8.82
C TYR A 373 0.62 -21.14 10.35
N LYS A 374 0.48 -22.33 10.98
CA LYS A 374 0.58 -22.45 12.42
C LYS A 374 1.97 -22.11 12.96
N TRP A 375 3.01 -22.48 12.22
CA TRP A 375 4.37 -22.11 12.56
C TRP A 375 4.59 -20.61 12.41
N HIS A 376 4.23 -20.02 11.26
CA HIS A 376 4.37 -18.60 11.00
C HIS A 376 3.60 -17.74 12.03
N LEU A 377 2.42 -18.19 12.45
CA LEU A 377 1.64 -17.50 13.46
C LEU A 377 2.35 -17.47 14.83
N ARG A 378 2.99 -18.58 15.22
CA ARG A 378 3.78 -18.64 16.46
C ARG A 378 5.02 -17.74 16.43
N GLU A 379 5.59 -17.55 15.25
CA GLU A 379 6.75 -16.66 15.04
C GLU A 379 6.33 -15.20 14.79
N GLY A 380 5.05 -14.86 14.88
CA GLY A 380 4.55 -13.49 14.65
C GLY A 380 4.55 -13.07 13.17
N LEU A 381 4.74 -13.99 12.24
CA LEU A 381 4.77 -13.74 10.80
C LEU A 381 3.35 -13.87 10.20
N VAL A 382 2.49 -12.91 10.57
CA VAL A 382 1.05 -12.95 10.29
C VAL A 382 0.75 -12.96 8.78
N ALA A 383 1.49 -12.19 7.98
CA ALA A 383 1.29 -12.12 6.53
C ALA A 383 1.51 -13.47 5.85
N GLU A 384 2.58 -14.16 6.23
CA GLU A 384 2.91 -15.50 5.77
C GLU A 384 1.85 -16.53 6.25
N ALA A 385 1.40 -16.40 7.49
CA ALA A 385 0.36 -17.26 8.04
C ALA A 385 -0.94 -17.16 7.24
N ILE A 386 -1.40 -15.94 6.92
CA ILE A 386 -2.60 -15.71 6.11
C ILE A 386 -2.44 -16.33 4.71
N ALA A 387 -1.31 -16.09 4.05
CA ALA A 387 -1.05 -16.64 2.72
C ALA A 387 -1.12 -18.19 2.71
N HIS A 388 -0.53 -18.84 3.72
CA HIS A 388 -0.60 -20.28 3.85
C HIS A 388 -1.97 -20.82 4.26
N ALA A 389 -2.75 -20.08 5.07
CA ALA A 389 -4.13 -20.46 5.40
C ALA A 389 -5.02 -20.42 4.14
N ILE A 390 -4.88 -19.40 3.30
CA ILE A 390 -5.58 -19.31 2.01
C ILE A 390 -5.18 -20.49 1.10
N ALA A 391 -3.88 -20.78 0.99
CA ALA A 391 -3.37 -21.87 0.16
C ALA A 391 -3.79 -23.26 0.67
N ALA A 392 -4.02 -23.40 1.98
CA ALA A 392 -4.59 -24.62 2.59
C ALA A 392 -6.08 -24.81 2.28
N GLY A 393 -6.77 -23.78 1.78
CA GLY A 393 -8.21 -23.76 1.66
C GLY A 393 -8.95 -23.58 3.01
N ASP A 394 -8.21 -23.22 4.06
CA ASP A 394 -8.75 -22.95 5.39
C ASP A 394 -9.24 -21.49 5.46
N TYR A 395 -10.14 -21.14 4.55
CA TYR A 395 -10.59 -19.77 4.31
C TYR A 395 -11.24 -19.11 5.54
N HIS A 396 -11.90 -19.89 6.38
CA HIS A 396 -12.50 -19.36 7.62
C HIS A 396 -11.42 -18.89 8.60
N GLU A 397 -10.35 -19.67 8.74
CA GLU A 397 -9.18 -19.30 9.56
C GLU A 397 -8.47 -18.08 8.97
N ALA A 398 -8.24 -18.08 7.66
CA ALA A 398 -7.66 -16.94 6.96
C ALA A 398 -8.49 -15.67 7.16
N ALA A 399 -9.83 -15.75 7.04
CA ALA A 399 -10.74 -14.64 7.29
C ALA A 399 -10.64 -14.13 8.74
N GLY A 400 -10.56 -15.05 9.70
CA GLY A 400 -10.35 -14.70 11.11
C GLY A 400 -9.03 -13.98 11.36
N LEU A 401 -7.94 -14.45 10.77
CA LEU A 401 -6.63 -13.81 10.88
C LEU A 401 -6.61 -12.42 10.21
N ILE A 402 -7.21 -12.29 9.03
CA ILE A 402 -7.33 -10.99 8.35
C ILE A 402 -8.17 -10.04 9.22
N ALA A 403 -9.33 -10.46 9.68
CA ALA A 403 -10.22 -9.63 10.49
C ALA A 403 -9.57 -9.19 11.81
N ALA A 404 -8.72 -10.03 12.42
CA ALA A 404 -8.01 -9.67 13.65
C ALA A 404 -6.81 -8.72 13.42
N ASN A 405 -6.23 -8.67 12.20
CA ASN A 405 -4.96 -7.96 11.98
C ASN A 405 -5.04 -6.86 10.92
N TRP A 406 -6.15 -6.73 10.16
CA TRP A 406 -6.25 -5.78 9.05
C TRP A 406 -5.91 -4.34 9.46
N LEU A 407 -6.33 -3.91 10.65
CA LEU A 407 -6.10 -2.54 11.12
C LEU A 407 -4.62 -2.25 11.33
N ASP A 408 -3.86 -3.20 11.87
CA ASP A 408 -2.42 -3.05 12.05
C ASP A 408 -1.69 -2.90 10.71
N PHE A 409 -2.11 -3.66 9.69
CA PHE A 409 -1.55 -3.54 8.33
C PHE A 409 -1.95 -2.21 7.68
N VAL A 410 -3.20 -1.76 7.84
CA VAL A 410 -3.65 -0.45 7.35
C VAL A 410 -2.90 0.68 8.04
N ASN A 411 -2.70 0.62 9.36
CA ASN A 411 -1.94 1.62 10.12
C ASN A 411 -0.45 1.67 9.71
N ARG A 412 0.08 0.57 9.16
CA ARG A 412 1.42 0.53 8.55
C ARG A 412 1.43 0.98 7.09
N GLY A 413 0.28 1.33 6.52
CA GLY A 413 0.13 1.71 5.12
C GLY A 413 0.02 0.55 4.14
N GLU A 414 -0.06 -0.70 4.62
CA GLU A 414 -0.10 -1.91 3.79
C GLU A 414 -1.55 -2.27 3.34
N LEU A 415 -2.34 -1.27 2.97
CA LEU A 415 -3.75 -1.44 2.58
C LEU A 415 -3.91 -2.37 1.37
N ALA A 416 -3.03 -2.26 0.37
CA ALA A 416 -3.08 -3.11 -0.82
C ALA A 416 -2.85 -4.60 -0.50
N THR A 417 -2.05 -4.90 0.53
CA THR A 417 -1.85 -6.27 1.03
C THR A 417 -3.16 -6.83 1.60
N VAL A 418 -3.87 -6.05 2.41
CA VAL A 418 -5.16 -6.46 2.99
C VAL A 418 -6.22 -6.64 1.90
N GLU A 419 -6.28 -5.74 0.92
CA GLU A 419 -7.15 -5.91 -0.25
C GLU A 419 -6.85 -7.17 -1.06
N ALA A 420 -5.57 -7.51 -1.25
CA ALA A 420 -5.17 -8.72 -1.96
C ALA A 420 -5.63 -9.98 -1.21
N TRP A 421 -5.49 -10.01 0.11
CA TRP A 421 -5.98 -11.12 0.93
C TRP A 421 -7.50 -11.27 0.85
N THR A 422 -8.24 -10.18 0.98
CA THR A 422 -9.72 -10.21 0.91
C THR A 422 -10.22 -10.66 -0.45
N ARG A 423 -9.52 -10.28 -1.53
CA ARG A 423 -9.82 -10.70 -2.90
C ARG A 423 -9.51 -12.18 -3.14
N GLY A 424 -8.54 -12.74 -2.42
CA GLY A 424 -8.18 -14.17 -2.46
C GLY A 424 -9.16 -15.10 -1.75
N LEU A 425 -10.13 -14.56 -0.99
CA LEU A 425 -11.13 -15.36 -0.30
C LEU A 425 -12.35 -15.60 -1.20
N PRO A 426 -12.87 -16.83 -1.28
CA PRO A 426 -14.14 -17.10 -1.96
C PRO A 426 -15.32 -16.53 -1.18
N ASP A 427 -16.39 -16.14 -1.86
CA ASP A 427 -17.58 -15.50 -1.26
C ASP A 427 -18.16 -16.28 -0.06
N LYS A 428 -18.14 -17.62 -0.13
CA LYS A 428 -18.62 -18.51 0.94
C LYS A 428 -17.79 -18.45 2.23
N ALA A 429 -16.60 -17.90 2.18
CA ALA A 429 -15.69 -17.77 3.32
C ALA A 429 -15.77 -16.37 3.97
N ILE A 430 -16.51 -15.45 3.35
CA ILE A 430 -16.70 -14.10 3.84
C ILE A 430 -17.75 -14.16 4.95
N ASP A 431 -17.28 -14.13 6.18
CA ASP A 431 -18.10 -14.10 7.38
C ASP A 431 -18.38 -12.64 7.83
N PRO A 432 -19.24 -12.42 8.85
CA PRO A 432 -19.52 -11.07 9.34
C PRO A 432 -18.29 -10.25 9.72
N ARG A 433 -17.23 -10.87 10.28
CA ARG A 433 -15.97 -10.17 10.64
C ARG A 433 -15.28 -9.59 9.41
N MET A 434 -15.26 -10.37 8.34
CA MET A 434 -14.67 -9.93 7.08
C MET A 434 -15.47 -8.82 6.40
N CYS A 435 -16.80 -8.91 6.45
CA CYS A 435 -17.66 -7.84 5.96
C CYS A 435 -17.39 -6.52 6.72
N LEU A 436 -17.28 -6.59 8.06
CA LEU A 436 -16.96 -5.43 8.88
C LEU A 436 -15.56 -4.89 8.59
N ALA A 437 -14.54 -5.74 8.48
CA ALA A 437 -13.19 -5.32 8.10
C ALA A 437 -13.19 -4.62 6.74
N ARG A 438 -13.90 -5.15 5.73
CA ARG A 438 -14.06 -4.51 4.41
C ARG A 438 -14.81 -3.19 4.52
N ALA A 439 -15.84 -3.10 5.35
CA ALA A 439 -16.57 -1.85 5.60
C ALA A 439 -15.66 -0.76 6.16
N TRP A 440 -14.80 -1.07 7.13
CA TRP A 440 -13.79 -0.16 7.67
C TRP A 440 -12.74 0.22 6.62
N MET A 441 -12.27 -0.74 5.82
CA MET A 441 -11.33 -0.45 4.72
C MET A 441 -11.92 0.52 3.69
N LEU A 442 -13.21 0.39 3.35
CA LEU A 442 -13.90 1.32 2.47
C LEU A 442 -13.89 2.75 3.00
N LEU A 443 -13.95 2.95 4.32
CA LEU A 443 -13.81 4.29 4.92
C LEU A 443 -12.38 4.83 4.74
N VAL A 444 -11.38 4.00 4.99
CA VAL A 444 -9.96 4.38 4.78
C VAL A 444 -9.69 4.76 3.31
N LEU A 445 -10.34 4.06 2.37
CA LEU A 445 -10.27 4.34 0.93
C LEU A 445 -11.12 5.55 0.49
N GLY A 446 -11.80 6.25 1.41
CA GLY A 446 -12.68 7.36 1.04
C GLY A 446 -13.95 6.96 0.27
N ARG A 447 -14.40 5.71 0.42
CA ARG A 447 -15.59 5.13 -0.27
C ARG A 447 -16.77 4.86 0.69
N PRO A 448 -17.21 5.84 1.50
CA PRO A 448 -18.24 5.62 2.53
C PRO A 448 -19.60 5.20 1.96
N GLY A 449 -19.89 5.51 0.68
CA GLY A 449 -21.16 5.12 0.04
C GLY A 449 -21.35 3.62 -0.17
N GLU A 450 -20.27 2.81 -0.06
CA GLU A 450 -20.30 1.37 -0.27
C GLU A 450 -20.39 0.58 1.05
N VAL A 451 -20.19 1.23 2.17
CA VAL A 451 -20.18 0.63 3.51
C VAL A 451 -21.48 -0.09 3.84
N GLU A 452 -22.62 0.48 3.46
CA GLU A 452 -23.93 -0.09 3.76
C GLU A 452 -24.15 -1.49 3.17
N ALA A 453 -23.54 -1.79 2.03
CA ALA A 453 -23.62 -3.11 1.41
C ALA A 453 -22.89 -4.17 2.25
N GLU A 454 -21.69 -3.84 2.74
CA GLU A 454 -20.91 -4.72 3.60
C GLU A 454 -21.54 -4.90 4.99
N VAL A 455 -22.09 -3.82 5.58
CA VAL A 455 -22.81 -3.88 6.85
C VAL A 455 -24.02 -4.83 6.75
N ARG A 456 -24.84 -4.65 5.71
CA ARG A 456 -25.98 -5.56 5.47
C ARG A 456 -25.53 -7.01 5.23
N ALA A 457 -24.35 -7.22 4.67
CA ALA A 457 -23.80 -8.56 4.52
C ALA A 457 -23.36 -9.14 5.88
N ALA A 458 -22.74 -8.32 6.75
CA ALA A 458 -22.37 -8.72 8.10
C ALA A 458 -23.59 -9.10 8.97
N GLU A 459 -24.65 -8.29 8.93
CA GLU A 459 -25.87 -8.48 9.71
C GLU A 459 -26.69 -9.74 9.33
N ARG A 460 -26.46 -10.30 8.12
CA ARG A 460 -27.09 -11.56 7.71
C ARG A 460 -26.46 -12.80 8.35
N GLY A 461 -25.25 -12.67 8.88
CA GLY A 461 -24.56 -13.74 9.57
C GLY A 461 -24.69 -13.61 11.08
N THR A 462 -24.48 -14.70 11.79
CA THR A 462 -24.45 -14.72 13.26
C THR A 462 -23.07 -15.15 13.74
N LEU A 463 -22.47 -14.35 14.62
CA LEU A 463 -21.27 -14.73 15.34
C LEU A 463 -21.52 -14.49 16.83
N PRO A 464 -21.38 -15.51 17.67
CA PRO A 464 -21.58 -15.36 19.11
C PRO A 464 -20.33 -14.70 19.74
N GLY A 465 -20.58 -13.76 20.65
CA GLY A 465 -19.57 -13.18 21.53
C GLY A 465 -18.83 -12.00 20.96
N PRO A 466 -17.88 -11.45 21.73
CA PRO A 466 -17.09 -10.30 21.33
C PRO A 466 -16.16 -10.63 20.16
N LEU A 467 -15.93 -9.63 19.31
CA LEU A 467 -15.02 -9.73 18.17
C LEU A 467 -13.56 -9.51 18.61
N ALA A 468 -12.63 -9.90 17.77
CA ALA A 468 -11.19 -9.78 18.05
C ALA A 468 -10.70 -8.32 18.20
N ASP A 469 -11.45 -7.37 17.65
CA ASP A 469 -11.18 -5.93 17.74
C ASP A 469 -11.72 -5.30 19.06
N GLY A 470 -12.31 -6.11 19.94
CA GLY A 470 -12.83 -5.70 21.25
C GLY A 470 -14.26 -5.20 21.23
N SER A 471 -14.94 -5.14 20.07
CA SER A 471 -16.38 -4.85 20.02
C SER A 471 -17.21 -6.03 20.57
N SER A 472 -18.28 -5.74 21.28
CA SER A 472 -19.07 -6.77 21.97
C SER A 472 -19.89 -7.64 21.02
N SER A 473 -20.21 -7.13 19.83
CA SER A 473 -21.00 -7.86 18.82
C SER A 473 -20.78 -7.31 17.41
N VAL A 474 -21.26 -8.09 16.42
CA VAL A 474 -21.33 -7.67 15.01
C VAL A 474 -22.17 -6.40 14.86
N GLU A 475 -23.28 -6.33 15.57
CA GLU A 475 -24.23 -5.21 15.51
C GLU A 475 -23.61 -3.92 16.08
N SER A 476 -22.84 -4.04 17.17
CA SER A 476 -22.10 -2.89 17.75
C SER A 476 -21.07 -2.33 16.75
N ASN A 477 -20.25 -3.20 16.17
CA ASN A 477 -19.27 -2.80 15.18
C ASN A 477 -19.94 -2.23 13.91
N ALA A 478 -21.02 -2.85 13.43
CA ALA A 478 -21.82 -2.39 12.29
C ALA A 478 -22.41 -0.98 12.53
N ALA A 479 -22.93 -0.72 13.72
CA ALA A 479 -23.42 0.59 14.10
C ALA A 479 -22.30 1.65 14.08
N MET A 480 -21.10 1.30 14.54
CA MET A 480 -19.94 2.19 14.56
C MET A 480 -19.41 2.52 13.15
N VAL A 481 -19.21 1.52 12.29
CA VAL A 481 -18.74 1.76 10.92
C VAL A 481 -19.78 2.55 10.12
N THR A 482 -21.08 2.29 10.37
CA THR A 482 -22.18 3.05 9.77
C THR A 482 -22.19 4.50 10.25
N THR A 483 -21.95 4.76 11.54
CA THR A 483 -21.81 6.12 12.08
C THR A 483 -20.68 6.88 11.36
N SER A 484 -19.53 6.25 11.23
CA SER A 484 -18.37 6.83 10.57
C SER A 484 -18.65 7.13 9.09
N ALA A 485 -19.29 6.21 8.37
CA ALA A 485 -19.68 6.40 6.98
C ALA A 485 -20.64 7.58 6.80
N ARG A 486 -21.65 7.69 7.65
CA ARG A 486 -22.63 8.77 7.61
C ARG A 486 -22.02 10.14 7.91
N LEU A 487 -21.11 10.22 8.89
CA LEU A 487 -20.34 11.44 9.15
C LEU A 487 -19.47 11.85 7.95
N MET A 488 -18.77 10.90 7.32
CA MET A 488 -18.00 11.20 6.11
C MET A 488 -18.87 11.70 4.96
N LEU A 489 -20.07 11.15 4.81
CA LEU A 489 -21.06 11.60 3.82
C LEU A 489 -21.70 12.95 4.18
N GLY A 490 -21.55 13.40 5.42
CA GLY A 490 -22.14 14.64 5.92
C GLY A 490 -23.62 14.48 6.27
N ASP A 491 -24.03 13.36 6.86
CA ASP A 491 -25.36 13.08 7.36
C ASP A 491 -25.34 12.97 8.89
N VAL A 492 -25.33 14.11 9.55
CA VAL A 492 -25.17 14.20 11.02
C VAL A 492 -26.34 13.56 11.75
N GLY A 493 -27.58 13.76 11.30
CA GLY A 493 -28.76 13.21 11.95
C GLY A 493 -28.81 11.69 11.91
N ALA A 494 -28.55 11.11 10.72
CA ALA A 494 -28.49 9.64 10.61
C ALA A 494 -27.30 9.06 11.36
N ALA A 495 -26.15 9.75 11.38
CA ALA A 495 -24.98 9.34 12.14
C ALA A 495 -25.27 9.30 13.66
N ALA A 496 -25.97 10.31 14.19
CA ALA A 496 -26.36 10.34 15.61
C ALA A 496 -27.24 9.15 16.01
N GLN A 497 -28.17 8.75 15.14
CA GLN A 497 -28.99 7.56 15.38
C GLN A 497 -28.13 6.27 15.47
N SER A 498 -27.19 6.10 14.56
CA SER A 498 -26.30 4.92 14.59
C SER A 498 -25.36 4.93 15.79
N ALA A 499 -24.86 6.10 16.19
CA ALA A 499 -24.03 6.25 17.38
C ALA A 499 -24.79 5.93 18.66
N ALA A 500 -26.06 6.33 18.75
CA ALA A 500 -26.92 5.95 19.87
C ALA A 500 -27.13 4.44 19.93
N THR A 501 -27.38 3.78 18.80
CA THR A 501 -27.47 2.33 18.73
C THR A 501 -26.18 1.66 19.19
N ALA A 502 -25.02 2.16 18.76
CA ALA A 502 -23.73 1.64 19.20
C ALA A 502 -23.55 1.77 20.72
N LEU A 503 -24.01 2.86 21.32
CA LEU A 503 -23.95 3.06 22.78
C LEU A 503 -24.83 2.07 23.53
N GLU A 504 -26.03 1.81 23.03
CA GLU A 504 -26.95 0.81 23.61
C GLU A 504 -26.37 -0.60 23.58
N LEU A 505 -25.59 -0.92 22.54
CA LEU A 505 -24.93 -2.20 22.36
C LEU A 505 -23.61 -2.33 23.14
N GLU A 506 -23.04 -1.24 23.61
CA GLU A 506 -21.82 -1.18 24.44
C GLU A 506 -22.12 -0.49 25.80
N PRO A 507 -22.97 -1.07 26.64
CA PRO A 507 -23.40 -0.41 27.86
C PRO A 507 -22.33 -0.35 28.95
N ASP A 508 -21.33 -1.25 28.90
CA ASP A 508 -20.24 -1.27 29.89
C ASP A 508 -19.22 -0.17 29.61
N PRO A 509 -19.05 0.81 30.53
CA PRO A 509 -18.04 1.85 30.39
C PRO A 509 -16.59 1.35 30.36
N ALA A 510 -16.34 0.14 30.87
CA ALA A 510 -15.03 -0.50 30.88
C ALA A 510 -14.76 -1.37 29.63
N ALA A 511 -15.73 -1.50 28.72
CA ALA A 511 -15.54 -2.26 27.50
C ALA A 511 -14.41 -1.69 26.64
N PRO A 512 -13.53 -2.52 26.08
CA PRO A 512 -12.43 -2.05 25.25
C PRO A 512 -12.86 -1.15 24.08
N TRP A 513 -14.03 -1.40 23.49
CA TRP A 513 -14.59 -0.65 22.36
C TRP A 513 -15.22 0.69 22.75
N ARG A 514 -15.48 0.91 24.03
CA ARG A 514 -16.17 2.11 24.56
C ARG A 514 -15.57 3.44 24.08
N PRO A 515 -14.23 3.63 24.06
CA PRO A 515 -13.63 4.88 23.56
C PRO A 515 -13.98 5.22 22.12
N HIS A 516 -14.19 4.23 21.26
CA HIS A 516 -14.64 4.47 19.90
C HIS A 516 -16.08 4.97 19.86
N VAL A 517 -16.96 4.34 20.65
CA VAL A 517 -18.38 4.72 20.71
C VAL A 517 -18.54 6.14 21.25
N THR A 518 -17.86 6.46 22.37
CA THR A 518 -17.93 7.81 22.95
C THR A 518 -17.33 8.87 22.05
N ASN A 519 -16.27 8.54 21.31
CA ASN A 519 -15.71 9.44 20.30
C ASN A 519 -16.75 9.72 19.17
N ALA A 520 -17.44 8.70 18.67
CA ALA A 520 -18.47 8.86 17.64
C ALA A 520 -19.66 9.70 18.13
N LEU A 521 -20.10 9.48 19.37
CA LEU A 521 -21.11 10.33 20.02
C LEU A 521 -20.64 11.79 20.12
N GLY A 522 -19.40 12.02 20.54
CA GLY A 522 -18.82 13.35 20.61
C GLY A 522 -18.81 14.04 19.25
N MET A 523 -18.42 13.33 18.18
CA MET A 523 -18.42 13.87 16.81
C MET A 523 -19.84 14.22 16.34
N THR A 524 -20.79 13.33 16.51
CA THR A 524 -22.19 13.58 16.10
C THR A 524 -22.77 14.75 16.86
N ALA A 525 -22.58 14.82 18.19
CA ALA A 525 -23.01 15.96 19.02
C ALA A 525 -22.35 17.27 18.60
N PHE A 526 -21.04 17.27 18.32
CA PHE A 526 -20.33 18.46 17.83
C PHE A 526 -20.93 18.97 16.53
N TRP A 527 -21.08 18.10 15.53
CA TRP A 527 -21.63 18.51 14.24
C TRP A 527 -23.11 18.85 14.30
N ALA A 528 -23.86 18.33 15.28
CA ALA A 528 -25.23 18.76 15.58
C ALA A 528 -25.30 20.13 16.27
N GLY A 529 -24.17 20.65 16.79
CA GLY A 529 -24.12 21.88 17.56
C GLY A 529 -24.38 21.71 19.07
N ALA A 530 -24.51 20.48 19.56
CA ALA A 530 -24.69 20.13 20.96
C ALA A 530 -23.34 20.12 21.69
N THR A 531 -22.75 21.28 21.86
CA THR A 531 -21.34 21.46 22.29
C THR A 531 -21.06 20.88 23.69
N GLU A 532 -21.99 20.93 24.61
CA GLU A 532 -21.81 20.43 25.98
C GLU A 532 -21.80 18.90 26.01
N GLU A 533 -22.69 18.28 25.27
CA GLU A 533 -22.75 16.83 25.09
C GLU A 533 -21.48 16.31 24.39
N ALA A 534 -21.03 17.03 23.36
CA ALA A 534 -19.78 16.71 22.68
C ALA A 534 -18.57 16.76 23.63
N GLU A 535 -18.48 17.83 24.45
CA GLU A 535 -17.38 17.97 25.41
C GLU A 535 -17.36 16.84 26.44
N ALA A 536 -18.52 16.44 26.94
CA ALA A 536 -18.64 15.32 27.88
C ALA A 536 -18.21 13.99 27.24
N ALA A 537 -18.69 13.67 26.04
CA ALA A 537 -18.37 12.44 25.34
C ALA A 537 -16.87 12.35 24.99
N PHE A 538 -16.28 13.43 24.50
CA PHE A 538 -14.84 13.47 24.22
C PHE A 538 -13.98 13.39 25.48
N ALA A 539 -14.42 13.95 26.61
CA ALA A 539 -13.72 13.80 27.88
C ALA A 539 -13.71 12.34 28.35
N GLU A 540 -14.83 11.63 28.20
CA GLU A 540 -14.91 10.19 28.45
C GLU A 540 -13.96 9.42 27.53
N THR A 541 -13.94 9.73 26.23
CA THR A 541 -13.01 9.12 25.26
C THR A 541 -11.55 9.27 25.66
N VAL A 542 -11.12 10.47 26.10
CA VAL A 542 -9.74 10.71 26.52
C VAL A 542 -9.42 9.91 27.79
N SER A 543 -10.34 9.87 28.76
CA SER A 543 -10.12 9.15 30.02
C SER A 543 -10.04 7.63 29.83
N ALA A 544 -10.90 7.05 28.98
CA ALA A 544 -10.98 5.60 28.76
C ALA A 544 -10.01 5.10 27.67
N GLY A 545 -9.62 5.97 26.73
CA GLY A 545 -8.81 5.57 25.57
C GLY A 545 -7.32 5.41 25.87
N GLU A 546 -6.75 6.15 26.82
CA GLU A 546 -5.32 6.00 27.16
C GLU A 546 -4.98 4.60 27.71
N PRO A 547 -5.73 4.05 28.67
CA PRO A 547 -5.47 2.69 29.19
C PRO A 547 -5.72 1.57 28.18
N THR A 548 -6.62 1.76 27.24
CA THR A 548 -7.02 0.74 26.25
C THR A 548 -6.17 0.72 25.00
N GLY A 549 -5.26 1.68 24.82
CA GLY A 549 -4.38 1.78 23.64
C GLY A 549 -5.05 2.36 22.38
N TYR A 550 -6.29 2.86 22.47
CA TYR A 550 -6.99 3.49 21.34
C TYR A 550 -6.52 4.93 21.07
N HIS A 551 -5.24 5.08 20.78
CA HIS A 551 -4.57 6.38 20.65
C HIS A 551 -5.19 7.29 19.59
N GLY A 552 -5.66 6.71 18.45
CA GLY A 552 -6.33 7.47 17.39
C GLY A 552 -7.59 8.19 17.89
N ALA A 553 -8.45 7.48 18.61
CA ALA A 553 -9.66 8.09 19.20
C ALA A 553 -9.34 9.20 20.21
N VAL A 554 -8.29 9.01 21.02
CA VAL A 554 -7.82 10.02 21.99
C VAL A 554 -7.29 11.27 21.27
N ILE A 555 -6.48 11.11 20.20
CA ILE A 555 -5.97 12.23 19.40
C ILE A 555 -7.15 13.02 18.82
N TYR A 556 -8.12 12.31 18.25
CA TYR A 556 -9.30 12.91 17.63
C TYR A 556 -10.15 13.69 18.65
N ALA A 557 -10.45 13.07 19.79
CA ALA A 557 -11.19 13.71 20.87
C ALA A 557 -10.48 14.96 21.41
N LEU A 558 -9.16 14.91 21.61
CA LEU A 558 -8.36 16.06 22.03
C LEU A 558 -8.42 17.20 21.01
N GLY A 559 -8.42 16.89 19.71
CA GLY A 559 -8.58 17.86 18.63
C GLY A 559 -9.92 18.61 18.71
N TYR A 560 -11.03 17.88 18.80
CA TYR A 560 -12.37 18.49 18.97
C TYR A 560 -12.47 19.29 20.27
N LEU A 561 -11.99 18.77 21.37
CA LEU A 561 -11.95 19.49 22.65
C LEU A 561 -11.12 20.77 22.54
N ALA A 562 -10.03 20.77 21.78
CA ALA A 562 -9.22 21.95 21.53
C ALA A 562 -9.99 23.00 20.72
N VAL A 563 -10.69 22.60 19.64
CA VAL A 563 -11.55 23.47 18.86
C VAL A 563 -12.65 24.08 19.73
N ILE A 564 -13.36 23.27 20.51
CA ILE A 564 -14.40 23.77 21.44
C ILE A 564 -13.81 24.79 22.43
N SER A 565 -12.61 24.52 22.96
CA SER A 565 -11.94 25.47 23.87
C SER A 565 -11.58 26.78 23.19
N ALA A 566 -11.07 26.73 21.95
CA ALA A 566 -10.73 27.92 21.16
C ALA A 566 -11.97 28.76 20.84
N GLN A 567 -13.08 28.12 20.45
CA GLN A 567 -14.38 28.78 20.21
C GLN A 567 -14.91 29.50 21.46
N ARG A 568 -14.66 28.97 22.65
CA ARG A 568 -15.01 29.57 23.95
C ARG A 568 -13.95 30.55 24.48
N ALA A 569 -12.99 30.95 23.66
CA ALA A 569 -11.85 31.81 24.01
C ALA A 569 -10.96 31.30 25.18
N LYS A 570 -11.02 29.98 25.48
CA LYS A 570 -10.16 29.33 26.48
C LYS A 570 -8.82 28.92 25.85
N LEU A 571 -8.06 29.88 25.30
CA LEU A 571 -6.89 29.66 24.46
C LEU A 571 -5.80 28.82 25.12
N ALA A 572 -5.50 29.07 26.45
CA ALA A 572 -4.51 28.29 27.17
C ALA A 572 -4.91 26.80 27.29
N GLN A 573 -6.20 26.50 27.43
CA GLN A 573 -6.69 25.13 27.49
C GLN A 573 -6.63 24.46 26.10
N ALA A 574 -7.01 25.18 25.05
CA ALA A 574 -6.90 24.71 23.67
C ALA A 574 -5.42 24.39 23.33
N GLY A 575 -4.48 25.24 23.68
CA GLY A 575 -3.05 25.05 23.45
C GLY A 575 -2.50 23.78 24.16
N ARG A 576 -2.90 23.54 25.39
CA ARG A 576 -2.51 22.30 26.09
C ARG A 576 -3.03 21.05 25.37
N ARG A 577 -4.30 21.05 24.95
CA ARG A 577 -4.93 19.94 24.25
C ARG A 577 -4.27 19.66 22.90
N VAL A 578 -3.96 20.70 22.12
CA VAL A 578 -3.17 20.59 20.88
C VAL A 578 -1.81 19.96 21.13
N SER A 579 -1.08 20.43 22.16
CA SER A 579 0.24 19.89 22.51
C SER A 579 0.17 18.42 22.91
N MET A 580 -0.84 18.04 23.72
CA MET A 580 -1.06 16.63 24.10
C MET A 580 -1.37 15.75 22.89
N ALA A 581 -2.28 16.20 22.02
CA ALA A 581 -2.65 15.46 20.82
C ALA A 581 -1.46 15.26 19.88
N ARG A 582 -0.67 16.30 19.63
CA ARG A 582 0.54 16.23 18.77
C ARG A 582 1.61 15.33 19.38
N ALA A 583 1.85 15.43 20.69
CA ALA A 583 2.81 14.54 21.36
C ALA A 583 2.39 13.07 21.27
N LEU A 584 1.10 12.78 21.38
CA LEU A 584 0.57 11.42 21.20
C LEU A 584 0.66 10.98 19.75
N ALA A 585 0.28 11.83 18.79
CA ALA A 585 0.36 11.54 17.34
C ALA A 585 1.80 11.24 16.91
N ASN A 586 2.79 12.02 17.40
CA ASN A 586 4.20 11.79 17.14
C ASN A 586 4.68 10.43 17.69
N ARG A 587 4.33 10.10 18.95
CA ARG A 587 4.70 8.80 19.54
C ARG A 587 4.12 7.59 18.78
N GLN A 588 2.94 7.78 18.18
CA GLN A 588 2.22 6.70 17.49
C GLN A 588 2.37 6.74 15.96
N ALA A 589 3.21 7.64 15.44
CA ALA A 589 3.39 7.86 14.00
C ALA A 589 2.08 8.15 13.23
N LEU A 590 1.17 8.91 13.85
CA LEU A 590 -0.15 9.27 13.31
C LEU A 590 -0.25 10.76 12.94
N THR A 591 0.86 11.42 12.62
CA THR A 591 0.95 12.88 12.43
C THR A 591 0.17 13.38 11.22
N GLU A 592 -0.01 12.54 10.19
CA GLU A 592 -0.75 12.88 8.98
C GLU A 592 -1.98 11.99 8.74
N HIS A 593 -2.53 11.49 9.83
CA HIS A 593 -3.76 10.70 9.80
C HIS A 593 -4.99 11.61 9.99
N TRP A 594 -6.17 11.19 9.53
CA TRP A 594 -7.41 11.96 9.70
C TRP A 594 -7.70 12.37 11.16
N PHE A 595 -7.15 11.64 12.13
CA PHE A 595 -7.28 11.94 13.56
C PHE A 595 -6.70 13.30 13.94
N THR A 596 -5.78 13.87 13.16
CA THR A 596 -5.13 15.15 13.45
C THR A 596 -5.82 16.36 12.84
N VAL A 597 -6.81 16.18 11.97
CA VAL A 597 -7.46 17.27 11.25
C VAL A 597 -7.98 18.37 12.19
N MET A 598 -8.71 17.97 13.23
CA MET A 598 -9.25 18.95 14.19
C MET A 598 -8.17 19.53 15.12
N VAL A 599 -7.07 18.83 15.32
CA VAL A 599 -5.88 19.34 16.05
C VAL A 599 -5.26 20.50 15.25
N ASP A 600 -5.12 20.34 13.95
CA ASP A 600 -4.56 21.35 13.06
C ASP A 600 -5.50 22.56 12.93
N TYR A 601 -6.82 22.35 12.84
CA TYR A 601 -7.77 23.46 12.86
C TYR A 601 -7.74 24.22 14.19
N ALA A 602 -7.63 23.53 15.32
CA ALA A 602 -7.48 24.17 16.62
C ALA A 602 -6.16 24.97 16.72
N ALA A 603 -5.06 24.43 16.19
CA ALA A 603 -3.79 25.13 16.12
C ALA A 603 -3.87 26.39 15.26
N GLY A 604 -4.58 26.31 14.12
CA GLY A 604 -4.88 27.47 13.27
C GLY A 604 -5.70 28.53 13.98
N ASP A 605 -6.71 28.16 14.75
CA ASP A 605 -7.49 29.11 15.57
C ASP A 605 -6.65 29.79 16.65
N LEU A 606 -5.72 29.05 17.28
CA LEU A 606 -4.78 29.61 18.25
C LEU A 606 -3.80 30.59 17.62
N ALA A 607 -3.20 30.25 16.48
CA ALA A 607 -2.30 31.14 15.75
C ALA A 607 -3.03 32.41 15.30
N ARG A 608 -4.26 32.28 14.77
CA ARG A 608 -5.08 33.44 14.41
C ARG A 608 -5.40 34.32 15.61
N ALA A 609 -5.70 33.74 16.76
CA ALA A 609 -5.99 34.50 18.00
C ALA A 609 -4.76 35.25 18.52
N SER A 610 -3.54 34.77 18.26
CA SER A 610 -2.28 35.45 18.59
C SER A 610 -1.84 36.48 17.52
N GLY A 611 -2.56 36.59 16.40
CA GLY A 611 -2.22 37.49 15.30
C GLY A 611 -1.26 36.91 14.25
N ASP A 612 -0.80 35.68 14.42
CA ASP A 612 0.01 34.95 13.42
C ASP A 612 -0.91 34.38 12.31
N LEU A 613 -1.28 35.22 11.35
CA LEU A 613 -2.16 34.84 10.27
C LEU A 613 -1.50 33.88 9.26
N GLN A 614 -0.18 33.96 9.09
CA GLN A 614 0.56 33.06 8.21
C GLN A 614 0.64 31.64 8.81
N GLY A 615 1.00 31.54 10.07
CA GLY A 615 1.00 30.26 10.79
C GLY A 615 -0.40 29.66 10.87
N ALA A 616 -1.43 30.51 11.12
CA ALA A 616 -2.83 30.06 11.12
C ALA A 616 -3.25 29.44 9.78
N ARG A 617 -2.89 30.08 8.68
CA ARG A 617 -3.17 29.54 7.32
C ARG A 617 -2.48 28.21 7.10
N ALA A 618 -1.20 28.10 7.38
CA ALA A 618 -0.43 26.88 7.18
C ALA A 618 -1.00 25.68 7.96
N GLU A 619 -1.41 25.93 9.22
CA GLU A 619 -2.02 24.90 10.06
C GLU A 619 -3.37 24.42 9.49
N VAL A 620 -4.26 25.35 9.10
CA VAL A 620 -5.56 24.98 8.55
C VAL A 620 -5.43 24.33 7.16
N GLU A 621 -4.50 24.76 6.32
CA GLU A 621 -4.24 24.14 5.01
C GLU A 621 -3.72 22.70 5.15
N ARG A 622 -2.86 22.41 6.14
CA ARG A 622 -2.43 21.06 6.44
C ARG A 622 -3.60 20.16 6.81
N GLY A 623 -4.43 20.57 7.78
CA GLY A 623 -5.63 19.82 8.16
C GLY A 623 -6.62 19.66 6.99
N LEU A 624 -6.78 20.69 6.16
CA LEU A 624 -7.65 20.65 4.99
C LEU A 624 -7.14 19.70 3.90
N SER A 625 -5.83 19.59 3.72
CA SER A 625 -5.21 18.61 2.82
C SER A 625 -5.55 17.18 3.27
N ILE A 626 -5.38 16.89 4.57
CA ILE A 626 -5.72 15.59 5.16
C ILE A 626 -7.24 15.32 5.00
N ALA A 627 -8.10 16.27 5.36
CA ALA A 627 -9.55 16.11 5.26
C ALA A 627 -10.02 15.76 3.84
N ARG A 628 -9.41 16.39 2.82
CA ARG A 628 -9.71 16.12 1.40
C ARG A 628 -9.23 14.73 0.97
N ARG A 629 -8.03 14.35 1.37
CA ARG A 629 -7.45 13.03 1.05
C ARG A 629 -8.35 11.89 1.53
N PHE A 630 -8.93 12.03 2.73
CA PHE A 630 -9.82 11.03 3.31
C PHE A 630 -11.32 11.26 3.02
N GLY A 631 -11.68 12.21 2.19
CA GLY A 631 -13.06 12.46 1.80
C GLY A 631 -13.98 12.97 2.92
N LEU A 632 -13.42 13.61 3.97
CA LEU A 632 -14.15 14.13 5.12
C LEU A 632 -14.91 15.42 4.75
N ARG A 633 -16.19 15.29 4.39
CA ARG A 633 -16.96 16.42 3.84
C ARG A 633 -17.18 17.56 4.83
N LEU A 634 -17.54 17.23 6.08
CA LEU A 634 -17.80 18.22 7.14
C LEU A 634 -16.51 18.95 7.54
N ASP A 635 -15.44 18.20 7.76
CA ASP A 635 -14.12 18.75 8.11
C ASP A 635 -13.57 19.63 6.98
N THR A 636 -13.74 19.22 5.72
CA THR A 636 -13.37 20.02 4.55
C THR A 636 -14.12 21.35 4.51
N ALA A 637 -15.43 21.32 4.76
CA ALA A 637 -16.23 22.54 4.81
C ALA A 637 -15.83 23.45 5.97
N TYR A 638 -15.58 22.85 7.15
CA TYR A 638 -15.10 23.57 8.33
C TYR A 638 -13.75 24.26 8.07
N GLY A 639 -12.78 23.56 7.50
CA GLY A 639 -11.46 24.10 7.15
C GLY A 639 -11.56 25.26 6.14
N LEU A 640 -12.44 25.16 5.13
CA LEU A 640 -12.68 26.25 4.18
C LEU A 640 -13.27 27.50 4.87
N LEU A 641 -14.19 27.33 5.81
CA LEU A 641 -14.74 28.43 6.61
C LEU A 641 -13.68 29.02 7.56
N ALA A 642 -12.82 28.18 8.16
CA ALA A 642 -11.71 28.64 8.95
C ALA A 642 -10.70 29.48 8.14
N LEU A 643 -10.34 29.02 6.93
CA LEU A 643 -9.50 29.81 6.01
C LEU A 643 -10.15 31.12 5.59
N SER A 644 -11.49 31.14 5.36
CA SER A 644 -12.22 32.36 5.06
C SER A 644 -12.06 33.41 6.17
N ARG A 645 -12.14 32.99 7.44
CA ARG A 645 -11.94 33.91 8.58
C ARG A 645 -10.50 34.43 8.68
N ILE A 646 -9.51 33.59 8.34
CA ILE A 646 -8.11 34.02 8.28
C ILE A 646 -7.91 35.02 7.15
N ALA A 647 -8.47 34.77 5.97
CA ALA A 647 -8.42 35.69 4.82
C ALA A 647 -9.06 37.04 5.13
N LEU A 648 -10.23 37.06 5.79
CA LEU A 648 -10.86 38.28 6.27
C LEU A 648 -9.98 39.07 7.26
N ALA A 649 -9.38 38.36 8.21
CA ALA A 649 -8.45 38.98 9.18
C ALA A 649 -7.20 39.56 8.49
N ALA A 650 -6.81 39.02 7.34
CA ALA A 650 -5.73 39.51 6.50
C ALA A 650 -6.16 40.60 5.49
N GLY A 651 -7.42 41.02 5.49
CA GLY A 651 -7.96 42.02 4.54
C GLY A 651 -8.20 41.47 3.12
N GLN A 652 -8.19 40.14 2.94
CA GLN A 652 -8.33 39.45 1.63
C GLN A 652 -9.80 39.08 1.36
N GLU A 653 -10.69 40.09 1.21
CA GLU A 653 -12.13 39.86 1.10
C GLU A 653 -12.54 39.00 -0.10
N ALA A 654 -11.88 39.16 -1.25
CA ALA A 654 -12.20 38.41 -2.46
C ALA A 654 -11.91 36.90 -2.25
N GLU A 655 -10.78 36.56 -1.64
CA GLU A 655 -10.41 35.22 -1.32
C GLU A 655 -11.36 34.59 -0.28
N ALA A 656 -11.72 35.37 0.74
CA ALA A 656 -12.67 34.93 1.76
C ALA A 656 -14.03 34.55 1.16
N ARG A 657 -14.52 35.33 0.20
CA ARG A 657 -15.77 35.05 -0.53
C ARG A 657 -15.66 33.79 -1.37
N GLU A 658 -14.53 33.57 -2.06
CA GLU A 658 -14.30 32.35 -2.81
C GLU A 658 -14.29 31.12 -1.91
N LEU A 659 -13.59 31.19 -0.78
CA LEU A 659 -13.51 30.10 0.21
C LEU A 659 -14.88 29.74 0.78
N ARG A 660 -15.71 30.75 1.11
CA ARG A 660 -17.10 30.53 1.54
C ARG A 660 -17.96 29.88 0.44
N ALA A 661 -17.80 30.33 -0.80
CA ALA A 661 -18.50 29.70 -1.93
C ALA A 661 -18.09 28.23 -2.12
N ARG A 662 -16.82 27.90 -1.92
CA ARG A 662 -16.34 26.51 -1.94
C ARG A 662 -16.91 25.69 -0.78
N ALA A 663 -16.96 26.25 0.44
CA ALA A 663 -17.58 25.59 1.59
C ALA A 663 -19.06 25.29 1.34
N ARG A 664 -19.82 26.24 0.79
CA ARG A 664 -21.24 26.04 0.44
C ARG A 664 -21.43 24.92 -0.59
N ARG A 665 -20.59 24.86 -1.64
CA ARG A 665 -20.63 23.75 -2.61
C ARG A 665 -20.39 22.40 -1.92
N GLN A 666 -19.46 22.35 -0.97
CA GLN A 666 -19.19 21.15 -0.20
C GLN A 666 -20.39 20.75 0.66
N LEU A 667 -21.02 21.71 1.36
CA LEU A 667 -22.17 21.47 2.22
C LEU A 667 -23.45 21.11 1.44
N SER A 668 -23.60 21.58 0.19
CA SER A 668 -24.75 21.22 -0.65
C SER A 668 -24.76 19.75 -1.06
N ALA A 669 -23.60 19.08 -1.02
CA ALA A 669 -23.47 17.66 -1.25
C ALA A 669 -23.69 16.80 0.02
N CYS A 670 -23.90 17.43 1.18
CA CYS A 670 -24.16 16.77 2.45
C CYS A 670 -25.68 16.64 2.70
N PRO A 671 -26.20 15.44 3.01
CA PRO A 671 -27.61 15.25 3.35
C PRO A 671 -28.06 16.11 4.54
N ASP A 672 -27.27 16.03 5.63
CA ASP A 672 -27.45 16.86 6.81
C ASP A 672 -26.11 17.33 7.38
N PRO A 673 -25.65 18.54 7.02
CA PRO A 673 -24.38 19.08 7.49
C PRO A 673 -24.42 19.66 8.91
N GLY A 674 -25.49 19.43 9.66
CA GLY A 674 -25.64 19.92 11.03
C GLY A 674 -25.53 21.46 11.14
N PHE A 675 -24.79 21.93 12.17
CA PHE A 675 -24.65 23.35 12.44
C PHE A 675 -23.91 24.13 11.35
N LEU A 676 -23.10 23.47 10.52
CA LEU A 676 -22.31 24.14 9.48
C LEU A 676 -23.17 24.87 8.44
N ARG A 677 -24.40 24.39 8.19
CA ARG A 677 -25.35 25.09 7.29
C ARG A 677 -25.73 26.47 7.83
N GLY A 678 -25.99 26.55 9.11
CA GLY A 678 -26.30 27.82 9.80
C GLY A 678 -25.07 28.73 9.88
N TRP A 679 -23.91 28.17 10.18
CA TRP A 679 -22.67 28.93 10.27
C TRP A 679 -22.27 29.53 8.93
N ALA A 680 -22.29 28.78 7.83
CA ALA A 680 -21.98 29.30 6.50
C ALA A 680 -22.93 30.45 6.08
N ARG A 681 -24.23 30.38 6.45
CA ARG A 681 -25.20 31.48 6.21
C ARG A 681 -24.90 32.71 7.05
N ALA A 682 -24.54 32.53 8.31
CA ALA A 682 -24.20 33.65 9.20
C ALA A 682 -22.94 34.40 8.73
N GLU A 683 -21.94 33.68 8.24
CA GLU A 683 -20.73 34.29 7.66
C GLU A 683 -21.01 35.07 6.37
N ASP A 684 -21.95 34.63 5.56
CA ASP A 684 -22.37 35.37 4.37
C ASP A 684 -23.20 36.63 4.75
N ALA A 685 -24.07 36.56 5.75
CA ALA A 685 -24.85 37.69 6.23
C ALA A 685 -23.99 38.78 6.90
N ALA A 686 -22.83 38.44 7.42
CA ALA A 686 -21.86 39.35 8.00
C ALA A 686 -20.98 40.08 6.94
N ASP A 687 -21.07 39.71 5.66
CA ASP A 687 -20.34 40.35 4.56
C ASP A 687 -21.10 41.62 4.12
N PRO A 688 -20.56 42.85 4.32
CA PRO A 688 -21.25 44.10 3.93
C PRO A 688 -21.56 44.23 2.45
N GLN A 689 -20.92 43.43 1.60
CA GLN A 689 -21.10 43.38 0.15
C GLN A 689 -21.95 42.19 -0.32
N SER A 690 -22.39 41.31 0.58
CA SER A 690 -23.36 40.29 0.24
C SER A 690 -24.71 40.96 0.03
N VAL A 691 -24.97 41.43 -1.19
CA VAL A 691 -26.34 41.71 -1.61
C VAL A 691 -27.08 40.38 -1.46
N PRO A 692 -28.12 40.29 -0.60
CA PRO A 692 -28.97 39.13 -0.59
C PRO A 692 -29.46 38.95 -2.02
N PRO A 693 -29.46 37.74 -2.61
CA PRO A 693 -30.01 37.54 -3.93
C PRO A 693 -31.45 38.05 -3.86
N ALA A 694 -31.74 39.17 -4.57
CA ALA A 694 -33.08 39.70 -4.70
C ALA A 694 -33.91 38.57 -5.31
N ASP A 695 -34.91 38.15 -4.58
CA ASP A 695 -35.81 37.03 -4.88
C ASP A 695 -35.21 35.63 -4.82
N GLY A 696 -35.47 34.94 -3.68
CA GLY A 696 -35.11 33.57 -3.46
C GLY A 696 -35.65 32.62 -4.54
N PHE A 697 -34.77 32.04 -5.32
CA PHE A 697 -35.05 30.84 -6.07
C PHE A 697 -34.22 29.70 -5.46
N ASP A 698 -34.78 28.48 -5.44
CA ASP A 698 -34.06 27.30 -5.00
C ASP A 698 -32.96 26.94 -6.00
N GLU A 699 -31.75 26.72 -5.53
CA GLU A 699 -30.61 26.39 -6.39
C GLU A 699 -30.89 25.18 -7.29
N LEU A 700 -30.57 25.33 -8.59
CA LEU A 700 -30.73 24.25 -9.56
C LEU A 700 -29.59 23.25 -9.44
N SER A 701 -29.91 21.94 -9.36
CA SER A 701 -28.92 20.87 -9.40
C SER A 701 -28.14 20.85 -10.74
N GLU A 702 -26.96 20.23 -10.78
CA GLU A 702 -26.20 20.09 -12.03
C GLU A 702 -27.00 19.46 -13.17
N ARG A 703 -27.88 18.48 -12.86
CA ARG A 703 -28.76 17.85 -13.84
C ARG A 703 -29.85 18.80 -14.32
N GLU A 704 -30.41 19.63 -13.44
CA GLU A 704 -31.38 20.65 -13.80
C GLU A 704 -30.74 21.78 -14.61
N LEU A 705 -29.48 22.16 -14.30
CA LEU A 705 -28.69 23.08 -15.10
C LEU A 705 -28.40 22.56 -16.51
N ALA A 706 -28.06 21.25 -16.62
CA ALA A 706 -27.88 20.64 -17.93
C ALA A 706 -29.14 20.62 -18.76
N VAL A 707 -30.32 20.32 -18.17
CA VAL A 707 -31.62 20.40 -18.82
C VAL A 707 -31.95 21.85 -19.18
N LEU A 708 -31.72 22.81 -18.29
CA LEU A 708 -31.98 24.25 -18.53
C LEU A 708 -31.13 24.79 -19.68
N ARG A 709 -29.89 24.42 -19.83
CA ARG A 709 -29.03 24.77 -20.96
C ARG A 709 -29.64 24.29 -22.29
N LEU A 710 -30.13 23.06 -22.34
CA LEU A 710 -30.78 22.51 -23.52
C LEU A 710 -32.19 23.05 -23.74
N LEU A 711 -32.91 23.49 -22.69
CA LEU A 711 -34.15 24.21 -22.82
C LEU A 711 -33.96 25.60 -23.51
N SER A 712 -32.75 26.16 -23.50
CA SER A 712 -32.42 27.39 -24.24
C SER A 712 -32.25 27.19 -25.75
N SER A 713 -32.15 25.93 -26.22
CA SER A 713 -32.06 25.58 -27.64
C SER A 713 -33.43 25.39 -28.27
N ARG A 714 -33.50 24.91 -29.53
CA ARG A 714 -34.78 24.58 -30.21
C ARG A 714 -35.23 23.13 -30.02
N LEU A 715 -34.52 22.34 -29.23
CA LEU A 715 -34.80 20.93 -29.02
C LEU A 715 -36.13 20.71 -28.27
N SER A 716 -36.88 19.72 -28.68
CA SER A 716 -38.05 19.21 -27.93
C SER A 716 -37.60 18.47 -26.65
N LEU A 717 -38.50 18.30 -25.68
CA LEU A 717 -38.19 17.56 -24.45
C LEU A 717 -37.77 16.11 -24.73
N ARG A 718 -38.19 15.50 -25.84
CA ARG A 718 -37.79 14.16 -26.25
C ARG A 718 -36.37 14.15 -26.78
N GLU A 719 -36.01 15.16 -27.58
CA GLU A 719 -34.64 15.32 -28.08
C GLU A 719 -33.66 15.66 -26.95
N ILE A 720 -34.06 16.47 -25.97
CA ILE A 720 -33.28 16.73 -24.75
C ILE A 720 -33.05 15.44 -23.98
N GLY A 721 -34.04 14.55 -23.91
CA GLY A 721 -33.89 13.24 -23.28
C GLY A 721 -32.85 12.37 -24.00
N ASN A 722 -32.89 12.38 -25.33
CA ASN A 722 -31.90 11.64 -26.14
C ASN A 722 -30.48 12.19 -25.95
N GLU A 723 -30.34 13.55 -25.93
CA GLU A 723 -29.04 14.20 -25.76
C GLU A 723 -28.43 13.96 -24.38
N LEU A 724 -29.24 13.86 -23.35
CA LEU A 724 -28.79 13.61 -21.97
C LEU A 724 -28.85 12.14 -21.56
N TYR A 725 -29.19 11.23 -22.48
CA TYR A 725 -29.34 9.79 -22.22
C TYR A 725 -30.32 9.48 -21.06
N VAL A 726 -31.43 10.22 -20.97
CA VAL A 726 -32.47 10.01 -19.95
C VAL A 726 -33.87 9.88 -20.55
N SER A 727 -34.79 9.29 -19.80
CA SER A 727 -36.17 9.12 -20.27
C SER A 727 -36.92 10.47 -20.42
N LEU A 728 -37.89 10.53 -21.33
CA LEU A 728 -38.75 11.72 -21.48
C LEU A 728 -39.44 12.09 -20.15
N ASN A 729 -39.82 11.12 -19.32
CA ASN A 729 -40.41 11.36 -18.02
C ASN A 729 -39.44 12.01 -17.05
N THR A 730 -38.17 11.62 -17.10
CA THR A 730 -37.09 12.23 -16.30
C THR A 730 -36.89 13.69 -16.69
N VAL A 731 -36.85 13.99 -18.01
CA VAL A 731 -36.76 15.39 -18.50
C VAL A 731 -37.97 16.23 -18.08
N LYS A 732 -39.20 15.68 -18.16
CA LYS A 732 -40.42 16.37 -17.69
C LYS A 732 -40.33 16.67 -16.20
N THR A 733 -39.85 15.76 -15.39
CA THR A 733 -39.69 15.95 -13.94
C THR A 733 -38.67 17.06 -13.65
N HIS A 734 -37.50 17.04 -14.31
CA HIS A 734 -36.53 18.12 -14.17
C HIS A 734 -37.06 19.47 -14.66
N THR A 735 -37.78 19.50 -15.78
CA THR A 735 -38.37 20.72 -16.29
C THR A 735 -39.39 21.31 -15.32
N ARG A 736 -40.25 20.48 -14.72
CA ARG A 736 -41.21 20.91 -13.68
C ARG A 736 -40.50 21.48 -12.45
N ASN A 737 -39.43 20.79 -11.98
CA ASN A 737 -38.64 21.27 -10.85
C ASN A 737 -37.92 22.59 -11.17
N ILE A 738 -37.35 22.74 -12.38
CA ILE A 738 -36.75 24.00 -12.85
C ILE A 738 -37.76 25.12 -12.83
N TYR A 739 -38.98 24.90 -13.34
CA TYR A 739 -40.02 25.92 -13.36
C TYR A 739 -40.47 26.32 -11.95
N ALA A 740 -40.61 25.34 -11.06
CA ALA A 740 -40.93 25.60 -9.65
C ALA A 740 -39.82 26.41 -8.95
N LYS A 741 -38.56 26.02 -9.13
CA LYS A 741 -37.40 26.68 -8.53
C LYS A 741 -37.16 28.09 -9.07
N LEU A 742 -37.35 28.31 -10.37
CA LEU A 742 -37.22 29.63 -11.01
C LEU A 742 -38.49 30.47 -10.87
N ARG A 743 -39.58 29.90 -10.28
CA ARG A 743 -40.91 30.52 -10.13
C ARG A 743 -41.49 31.03 -11.46
N VAL A 744 -41.45 30.19 -12.48
CA VAL A 744 -41.94 30.49 -13.85
C VAL A 744 -42.90 29.42 -14.34
N GLY A 745 -43.77 29.77 -15.28
CA GLY A 745 -44.80 28.88 -15.79
C GLY A 745 -44.52 28.31 -17.21
N SER A 746 -43.43 28.74 -17.85
CA SER A 746 -43.16 28.33 -19.23
C SER A 746 -41.67 28.23 -19.54
N ARG A 747 -41.34 27.42 -20.61
CA ARG A 747 -39.99 27.28 -21.13
C ARG A 747 -39.34 28.62 -21.44
N GLN A 748 -40.09 29.52 -22.11
CA GLN A 748 -39.59 30.82 -22.51
C GLN A 748 -39.25 31.70 -21.28
N GLN A 749 -40.13 31.70 -20.28
CA GLN A 749 -39.90 32.40 -19.02
C GLN A 749 -38.72 31.83 -18.24
N ALA A 750 -38.55 30.50 -18.24
CA ALA A 750 -37.41 29.87 -17.59
C ALA A 750 -36.09 30.28 -18.22
N VAL A 751 -36.01 30.37 -19.54
CA VAL A 751 -34.80 30.79 -20.26
C VAL A 751 -34.50 32.27 -20.03
N ILE A 752 -35.50 33.13 -20.01
CA ILE A 752 -35.35 34.56 -19.72
C ILE A 752 -34.84 34.72 -18.28
N ARG A 753 -35.53 34.10 -17.33
CA ARG A 753 -35.17 34.19 -15.90
C ARG A 753 -33.78 33.61 -15.59
N ALA A 754 -33.41 32.54 -16.27
CA ALA A 754 -32.09 31.95 -16.16
C ALA A 754 -30.97 32.86 -16.70
N ARG A 755 -31.25 33.67 -17.72
CA ARG A 755 -30.30 34.69 -18.22
C ARG A 755 -30.18 35.87 -17.28
N GLU A 756 -31.29 36.35 -16.71
CA GLU A 756 -31.27 37.38 -15.69
C GLU A 756 -30.47 37.00 -14.46
N LEU A 757 -30.53 35.72 -14.07
CA LEU A 757 -29.80 35.14 -12.95
C LEU A 757 -28.34 34.69 -13.29
N GLY A 758 -27.88 34.93 -14.54
CA GLY A 758 -26.52 34.55 -14.95
C GLY A 758 -26.28 33.04 -15.08
N LEU A 759 -27.34 32.21 -15.03
CA LEU A 759 -27.26 30.76 -15.17
C LEU A 759 -27.04 30.29 -16.61
N LEU A 760 -27.30 31.16 -17.58
CA LEU A 760 -27.08 30.94 -19.01
C LEU A 760 -26.28 32.11 -19.60
N GLY A 761 -25.21 31.80 -20.37
CA GLY A 761 -24.42 32.82 -21.07
C GLY A 761 -25.23 33.63 -22.11
N GLN A 762 -24.83 34.89 -22.36
CA GLN A 762 -25.47 35.74 -23.40
C GLN A 762 -25.26 35.12 -24.79
N PRO A 763 -26.27 35.21 -25.69
CA PRO A 763 -26.15 34.77 -27.07
C PRO A 763 -25.10 35.62 -27.80
N LYS A 764 -24.10 34.97 -28.43
CA LYS A 764 -23.21 35.66 -29.37
C LYS A 764 -24.04 36.23 -30.51
N THR A 765 -24.14 37.56 -30.58
CA THR A 765 -24.75 38.27 -31.70
C THR A 765 -23.90 38.04 -32.94
N ILE A 766 -24.37 37.20 -33.86
CA ILE A 766 -23.77 37.07 -35.20
C ILE A 766 -24.11 38.37 -35.94
N ARG A 767 -23.14 39.28 -36.04
CA ARG A 767 -23.20 40.38 -37.01
C ARG A 767 -23.17 39.75 -38.40
N GLN A 768 -24.27 39.77 -39.10
CA GLN A 768 -24.29 39.61 -40.57
C GLN A 768 -23.52 40.79 -41.18
N SER A 769 -22.32 40.55 -41.67
CA SER A 769 -21.64 41.45 -42.60
C SER A 769 -22.28 41.29 -43.96
N HIS A 770 -23.16 42.21 -44.35
CA HIS A 770 -23.43 42.50 -45.76
C HIS A 770 -22.20 43.25 -46.33
N ALA A 771 -21.56 42.68 -47.30
CA ALA A 771 -20.70 43.39 -48.23
C ALA A 771 -21.30 43.29 -49.63
N PRO A 772 -21.50 44.39 -50.36
CA PRO A 772 -21.98 44.34 -51.72
C PRO A 772 -20.85 44.21 -52.73
N LYS A 773 -21.18 43.58 -53.84
CA LYS A 773 -20.56 43.36 -55.14
C LYS A 773 -19.59 42.19 -55.26
#